data_76fcbb8041f6fcc5bbe61ead38b1bef1
#
_entry.id   76fcbb8041f6fcc5bbe61ead38b1bef1
#
_cell.length_a   1.000
_cell.length_b   1.000
_cell.length_c   1.000
_cell.angle_alpha   90.00
_cell.angle_beta   90.00
_cell.angle_gamma   90.00
#
_symmetry.space_group_name_H-M   'P 1'
#
loop_
_entity.id
_entity.type
_entity.pdbx_description
1 polymer ?
#
loop_
_entity_poly.entity_id
_entity_poly.type
_entity_poly.pdbx_seq_one_letter_code
_entity_poly.pdbx_strand_id
1 'polypeptide(L)'
;MEQTPDLAQFFNPRSIAIVGVSTRPGSISGQFLAYLTRFGYKGQIYPVNPRHQEVAGRPCYGRLADIPDNVDLCLIVTPKQAVRATVVECAEKKVPYVVIPAAGFGEAGPEGAKVQEELMAIARTSHMRLVGPNCMGFINFKERVALSFGGFLADVENLAGGNVAFVSQSGAFGGGMVRRCLKEGIGFTYHVSTGNEADLDALDFMEYYIEDPDTRVIGAFIEGIKDASRLVAVGRKARLSGKVIVVLKGGKSARGAQAVGSHTGRIAGSADVYRGIFAQAGMIEVASARELSAALETLSQVNFAPPCYAVAAVVASGGSGILASDYCEVLGLSFPELSQKTQSALSSLVPEAGSCANPVDITAQVPHNEIQKLPSIIDLVCKEEGVGVIMLSIANLHLERCWREVLEIVGASGRLLAVGSSGGLSGPTRRELAKSGRAIVGEDVWDALQKVAFVVKRQGLNHKTEWLAPSVRCGKHDHHALPAPAGGVLTEHQAKRLLAPYLQMPRGKLASSIGEAVGIADEFGYPVVLKLVAPGLLHKTESGAVKLHIDSPDSLAKSFAELMERAPAVAGQLHGVLVEEQVERGTEVILGFLRKPELGPLVMFGSGGILVELIRDVSYRSLPAGREDLAGMVRETLSYKLLRGFRNQPAGDVEGLLDLMTEASALFLANPWMKELEFNPIVVLPAGRGVRALDVVLTT
;
A
#
# COMPACT_ATOMS: atom_id res chain seq x y z
N MET A 1 18.42 -8.70 15.44
CA MET A 1 17.79 -7.40 15.10
C MET A 1 18.94 -6.49 14.73
N GLU A 2 19.12 -6.20 13.43
CA GLU A 2 20.02 -5.12 13.02
C GLU A 2 19.47 -3.81 13.60
N GLN A 3 20.34 -3.03 14.23
CA GLN A 3 19.93 -1.73 14.77
C GLN A 3 19.48 -0.82 13.61
N THR A 4 18.34 -0.17 13.77
CA THR A 4 17.88 0.87 12.82
C THR A 4 19.01 1.89 12.67
N PRO A 5 19.44 2.24 11.44
CA PRO A 5 20.53 3.17 11.24
C PRO A 5 20.19 4.54 11.81
N ASP A 6 21.11 5.14 12.55
CA ASP A 6 20.94 6.53 13.00
C ASP A 6 21.15 7.49 11.81
N LEU A 7 20.05 7.84 11.14
CA LEU A 7 20.07 8.74 9.97
C LEU A 7 20.17 10.23 10.33
N ALA A 8 20.28 10.59 11.61
CA ALA A 8 20.38 12.00 12.01
C ALA A 8 21.63 12.65 11.42
N GLN A 9 22.78 11.96 11.46
CA GLN A 9 24.02 12.47 10.86
C GLN A 9 23.95 12.50 9.33
N PHE A 10 23.26 11.56 8.70
CA PHE A 10 23.03 11.56 7.25
C PHE A 10 22.27 12.81 6.80
N PHE A 11 21.20 13.17 7.50
CA PHE A 11 20.38 14.35 7.15
C PHE A 11 20.99 15.66 7.61
N ASN A 12 21.87 15.64 8.62
CA ASN A 12 22.51 16.82 9.21
C ASN A 12 24.05 16.68 9.21
N PRO A 13 24.69 16.40 8.07
CA PRO A 13 26.13 16.28 8.01
C PRO A 13 26.78 17.64 8.32
N ARG A 14 27.83 17.64 9.14
CA ARG A 14 28.62 18.85 9.41
C ARG A 14 29.66 19.09 8.33
N SER A 15 29.96 18.04 7.55
CA SER A 15 30.92 18.10 6.44
C SER A 15 30.49 17.18 5.31
N ILE A 16 30.62 17.68 4.07
CA ILE A 16 30.30 16.96 2.83
C ILE A 16 31.49 17.02 1.89
N ALA A 17 32.04 15.86 1.49
CA ALA A 17 32.97 15.76 0.38
C ALA A 17 32.22 15.49 -0.93
N ILE A 18 32.56 16.20 -1.99
CA ILE A 18 31.98 16.00 -3.34
C ILE A 18 33.10 15.53 -4.28
N VAL A 19 33.19 14.21 -4.50
CA VAL A 19 34.22 13.59 -5.34
C VAL A 19 33.78 13.55 -6.80
N GLY A 20 34.57 14.20 -7.67
CA GLY A 20 34.28 14.35 -9.10
C GLY A 20 33.51 15.63 -9.43
N VAL A 21 33.52 16.61 -8.53
CA VAL A 21 32.87 17.92 -8.78
C VAL A 21 33.46 18.58 -10.03
N SER A 22 32.62 19.25 -10.83
CA SER A 22 33.00 19.92 -12.08
C SER A 22 32.74 21.43 -11.99
N THR A 23 33.64 22.20 -12.58
CA THR A 23 33.48 23.63 -12.76
C THR A 23 32.67 24.00 -14.02
N ARG A 24 32.34 23.00 -14.90
CA ARG A 24 31.55 23.22 -16.10
C ARG A 24 30.14 23.71 -15.75
N PRO A 25 29.69 24.87 -16.25
CA PRO A 25 28.33 25.33 -16.03
C PRO A 25 27.28 24.30 -16.48
N GLY A 26 26.26 24.09 -15.66
CA GLY A 26 25.16 23.14 -15.95
C GLY A 26 25.50 21.66 -15.82
N SER A 27 26.75 21.31 -15.44
CA SER A 27 27.08 19.90 -15.17
C SER A 27 26.31 19.36 -13.96
N ILE A 28 25.89 18.09 -14.03
CA ILE A 28 25.22 17.42 -12.90
C ILE A 28 26.05 17.53 -11.62
N SER A 29 27.35 17.25 -11.70
CA SER A 29 28.24 17.30 -10.54
C SER A 29 28.42 18.71 -9.96
N GLY A 30 28.34 19.76 -10.78
CA GLY A 30 28.36 21.15 -10.32
C GLY A 30 27.06 21.60 -9.68
N GLN A 31 25.91 21.03 -10.08
CA GLN A 31 24.60 21.40 -9.51
C GLN A 31 24.49 21.08 -8.02
N PHE A 32 25.05 19.96 -7.56
CA PHE A 32 25.05 19.62 -6.12
C PHE A 32 25.72 20.72 -5.28
N LEU A 33 26.90 21.15 -5.68
CA LEU A 33 27.60 22.25 -5.01
C LEU A 33 26.81 23.57 -5.10
N ALA A 34 26.24 23.86 -6.29
CA ALA A 34 25.46 25.06 -6.50
C ALA A 34 24.22 25.12 -5.60
N TYR A 35 23.49 24.01 -5.46
CA TYR A 35 22.30 23.97 -4.60
C TYR A 35 22.65 24.06 -3.11
N LEU A 36 23.66 23.33 -2.63
CA LEU A 36 24.14 23.48 -1.26
C LEU A 36 24.51 24.94 -0.93
N THR A 37 25.22 25.61 -1.83
CA THR A 37 25.61 27.01 -1.66
C THR A 37 24.40 27.95 -1.75
N ARG A 38 23.54 27.79 -2.77
CA ARG A 38 22.35 28.62 -3.01
C ARG A 38 21.38 28.61 -1.86
N PHE A 39 21.11 27.43 -1.29
CA PHE A 39 20.14 27.29 -0.20
C PHE A 39 20.76 27.49 1.18
N GLY A 40 22.07 27.76 1.26
CA GLY A 40 22.74 28.21 2.48
C GLY A 40 23.08 27.10 3.46
N TYR A 41 23.55 25.95 2.96
CA TYR A 41 24.13 24.91 3.80
C TYR A 41 25.25 25.49 4.67
N LYS A 42 25.22 25.18 5.99
CA LYS A 42 26.13 25.75 6.98
C LYS A 42 27.38 24.95 7.26
N GLY A 43 27.39 23.67 6.87
CA GLY A 43 28.55 22.78 7.09
C GLY A 43 29.69 23.03 6.11
N GLN A 44 30.79 22.31 6.33
CA GLN A 44 31.95 22.37 5.46
C GLN A 44 31.69 21.59 4.15
N ILE A 45 32.12 22.14 3.04
CA ILE A 45 32.06 21.48 1.73
C ILE A 45 33.50 21.31 1.23
N TYR A 46 33.90 20.07 0.93
CA TYR A 46 35.19 19.70 0.42
C TYR A 46 35.06 19.22 -1.04
N PRO A 47 35.31 20.11 -2.04
CA PRO A 47 35.44 19.70 -3.43
C PRO A 47 36.63 18.79 -3.60
N VAL A 48 36.46 17.65 -4.31
CA VAL A 48 37.54 16.70 -4.61
C VAL A 48 37.59 16.44 -6.10
N ASN A 49 38.70 16.88 -6.75
CA ASN A 49 38.98 16.62 -8.15
C ASN A 49 40.46 16.89 -8.47
N PRO A 50 41.23 15.90 -8.95
CA PRO A 50 42.68 16.06 -9.19
C PRO A 50 43.00 17.09 -10.29
N ARG A 51 42.03 17.58 -11.05
CA ARG A 51 42.24 18.53 -12.15
C ARG A 51 42.10 20.00 -11.73
N HIS A 52 41.66 20.26 -10.49
CA HIS A 52 41.40 21.62 -10.01
C HIS A 52 42.04 21.87 -8.66
N GLN A 53 42.55 23.07 -8.45
CA GLN A 53 43.07 23.54 -7.16
C GLN A 53 41.98 24.29 -6.36
N GLU A 54 40.99 24.82 -7.07
CA GLU A 54 39.87 25.56 -6.49
C GLU A 54 38.59 25.33 -7.30
N VAL A 55 37.46 25.21 -6.61
CA VAL A 55 36.11 25.11 -7.20
C VAL A 55 35.14 26.01 -6.44
N ALA A 56 34.53 26.95 -7.13
CA ALA A 56 33.58 27.92 -6.58
C ALA A 56 34.08 28.65 -5.32
N GLY A 57 35.35 29.13 -5.36
CA GLY A 57 35.97 29.85 -4.25
C GLY A 57 36.39 28.99 -3.05
N ARG A 58 36.42 27.65 -3.24
CA ARG A 58 36.79 26.70 -2.18
C ARG A 58 38.05 25.91 -2.58
N PRO A 59 39.00 25.66 -1.68
CA PRO A 59 40.11 24.75 -1.94
C PRO A 59 39.60 23.38 -2.44
N CYS A 60 40.20 22.87 -3.50
CA CYS A 60 39.83 21.57 -4.09
C CYS A 60 40.98 20.57 -3.85
N TYR A 61 40.64 19.44 -3.27
CA TYR A 61 41.60 18.39 -2.94
C TYR A 61 41.78 17.42 -4.10
N GLY A 62 43.01 16.90 -4.25
CA GLY A 62 43.31 15.92 -5.29
C GLY A 62 42.64 14.58 -5.04
N ARG A 63 42.62 14.17 -3.78
CA ARG A 63 42.06 12.90 -3.30
C ARG A 63 41.26 13.13 -2.01
N LEU A 64 40.36 12.19 -1.68
CA LEU A 64 39.61 12.22 -0.43
C LEU A 64 40.52 12.17 0.80
N ALA A 65 41.62 11.40 0.70
CA ALA A 65 42.61 11.28 1.76
C ALA A 65 43.33 12.60 2.10
N ASP A 66 43.43 13.53 1.15
CA ASP A 66 44.12 14.81 1.34
C ASP A 66 43.28 15.82 2.18
N ILE A 67 42.03 15.54 2.44
CA ILE A 67 41.18 16.36 3.31
C ILE A 67 41.67 16.19 4.75
N PRO A 68 42.04 17.29 5.46
CA PRO A 68 42.61 17.16 6.81
C PRO A 68 41.56 16.73 7.84
N ASP A 69 40.30 17.09 7.65
CA ASP A 69 39.24 16.88 8.60
C ASP A 69 38.45 15.57 8.37
N ASN A 70 37.65 15.21 9.34
CA ASN A 70 36.69 14.12 9.18
C ASN A 70 35.56 14.53 8.21
N VAL A 71 35.09 13.56 7.44
CA VAL A 71 34.00 13.75 6.47
C VAL A 71 32.78 12.95 6.93
N ASP A 72 31.68 13.63 7.21
CA ASP A 72 30.43 13.00 7.66
C ASP A 72 29.68 12.34 6.50
N LEU A 73 29.76 12.90 5.29
CA LEU A 73 29.10 12.40 4.10
C LEU A 73 29.93 12.61 2.84
N CYS A 74 30.06 11.58 2.02
CA CYS A 74 30.69 11.66 0.71
C CYS A 74 29.67 11.49 -0.41
N LEU A 75 29.62 12.45 -1.34
CA LEU A 75 28.89 12.36 -2.59
C LEU A 75 29.86 11.96 -3.70
N ILE A 76 29.58 10.82 -4.38
CA ILE A 76 30.41 10.31 -5.46
C ILE A 76 29.77 10.59 -6.82
N VAL A 77 30.21 11.65 -7.49
CA VAL A 77 29.72 12.05 -8.82
C VAL A 77 30.72 11.77 -9.94
N THR A 78 31.54 10.74 -9.74
CA THR A 78 32.48 10.22 -10.74
C THR A 78 31.78 9.28 -11.73
N PRO A 79 32.40 9.03 -12.92
CA PRO A 79 31.93 7.95 -13.81
C PRO A 79 31.91 6.60 -13.08
N LYS A 80 31.00 5.70 -13.49
CA LYS A 80 30.77 4.37 -12.89
C LYS A 80 32.09 3.61 -12.61
N GLN A 81 33.04 3.67 -13.54
CA GLN A 81 34.29 2.93 -13.45
C GLN A 81 35.18 3.37 -12.27
N ALA A 82 35.02 4.60 -11.79
CA ALA A 82 35.81 5.15 -10.68
C ALA A 82 35.08 5.00 -9.32
N VAL A 83 33.78 4.66 -9.32
CA VAL A 83 32.96 4.61 -8.08
C VAL A 83 33.54 3.63 -7.08
N ARG A 84 33.91 2.40 -7.51
CA ARG A 84 34.45 1.38 -6.60
C ARG A 84 35.74 1.85 -5.88
N ALA A 85 36.66 2.44 -6.63
CA ALA A 85 37.90 2.97 -6.04
C ALA A 85 37.61 4.09 -5.03
N THR A 86 36.66 4.97 -5.34
CA THR A 86 36.26 6.05 -4.42
C THR A 86 35.57 5.51 -3.17
N VAL A 87 34.74 4.45 -3.28
CA VAL A 87 34.12 3.79 -2.10
C VAL A 87 35.18 3.17 -1.18
N VAL A 88 36.28 2.60 -1.75
CA VAL A 88 37.45 2.13 -0.96
C VAL A 88 38.13 3.29 -0.23
N GLU A 89 38.33 4.43 -0.90
CA GLU A 89 38.87 5.64 -0.24
C GLU A 89 37.95 6.17 0.88
N CYS A 90 36.65 6.08 0.70
CA CYS A 90 35.65 6.42 1.75
C CYS A 90 35.81 5.49 2.98
N ALA A 91 35.99 4.19 2.73
CA ALA A 91 36.19 3.21 3.80
C ALA A 91 37.49 3.47 4.59
N GLU A 92 38.59 3.73 3.89
CA GLU A 92 39.89 4.09 4.50
C GLU A 92 39.80 5.39 5.32
N LYS A 93 39.05 6.38 4.82
CA LYS A 93 38.79 7.67 5.50
C LYS A 93 37.75 7.54 6.62
N LYS A 94 37.09 6.38 6.78
CA LYS A 94 36.01 6.11 7.75
C LYS A 94 34.80 7.04 7.57
N VAL A 95 34.43 7.33 6.34
CA VAL A 95 33.22 8.11 6.02
C VAL A 95 31.97 7.28 6.34
N PRO A 96 31.08 7.72 7.23
CA PRO A 96 29.94 6.89 7.64
C PRO A 96 28.83 6.80 6.60
N TYR A 97 28.65 7.81 5.73
CA TYR A 97 27.59 7.85 4.73
C TYR A 97 28.10 8.23 3.34
N VAL A 98 27.66 7.47 2.35
CA VAL A 98 28.03 7.72 0.95
C VAL A 98 26.77 7.75 0.07
N VAL A 99 26.67 8.76 -0.79
CA VAL A 99 25.60 8.90 -1.79
C VAL A 99 26.19 8.70 -3.18
N ILE A 100 25.58 7.81 -3.98
CA ILE A 100 26.07 7.42 -5.29
C ILE A 100 25.01 7.72 -6.36
N PRO A 101 25.04 8.91 -7.02
CA PRO A 101 24.10 9.21 -8.09
C PRO A 101 24.31 8.44 -9.39
N ALA A 102 25.53 7.92 -9.60
CA ALA A 102 25.89 7.20 -10.82
C ALA A 102 24.99 6.00 -11.09
N ALA A 103 24.55 5.84 -12.33
CA ALA A 103 23.79 4.70 -12.84
C ALA A 103 24.70 3.65 -13.49
N GLY A 104 24.14 2.49 -13.85
CA GLY A 104 24.84 1.41 -14.52
C GLY A 104 25.21 0.25 -13.61
N PHE A 105 24.54 0.10 -12.46
CA PHE A 105 24.72 -0.96 -11.47
C PHE A 105 23.63 -2.03 -11.59
N GLY A 106 22.95 -2.38 -10.52
CA GLY A 106 21.96 -3.45 -10.49
C GLY A 106 20.86 -3.32 -11.57
N GLU A 107 20.47 -2.10 -11.92
CA GLU A 107 19.49 -1.82 -12.98
C GLU A 107 20.02 -2.11 -14.40
N ALA A 108 21.34 -2.17 -14.58
CA ALA A 108 21.96 -2.43 -15.88
C ALA A 108 22.19 -3.94 -16.15
N GLY A 109 21.65 -4.82 -15.32
CA GLY A 109 21.74 -6.26 -15.49
C GLY A 109 22.83 -6.94 -14.64
N PRO A 110 23.10 -8.24 -14.89
CA PRO A 110 23.92 -9.08 -14.00
C PRO A 110 25.33 -8.54 -13.72
N GLU A 111 26.02 -8.01 -14.72
CA GLU A 111 27.36 -7.43 -14.54
C GLU A 111 27.33 -6.18 -13.66
N GLY A 112 26.29 -5.35 -13.79
CA GLY A 112 26.10 -4.20 -12.93
C GLY A 112 25.75 -4.61 -11.49
N ALA A 113 24.92 -5.63 -11.33
CA ALA A 113 24.55 -6.19 -10.03
C ALA A 113 25.76 -6.74 -9.28
N LYS A 114 26.68 -7.42 -9.96
CA LYS A 114 27.95 -7.90 -9.37
C LYS A 114 28.79 -6.75 -8.82
N VAL A 115 28.96 -5.67 -9.57
CA VAL A 115 29.67 -4.48 -9.08
C VAL A 115 28.97 -3.86 -7.89
N GLN A 116 27.64 -3.78 -7.91
CA GLN A 116 26.84 -3.29 -6.78
C GLN A 116 27.08 -4.14 -5.52
N GLU A 117 27.12 -5.47 -5.64
CA GLU A 117 27.41 -6.36 -4.50
C GLU A 117 28.84 -6.16 -3.95
N GLU A 118 29.82 -5.90 -4.82
CA GLU A 118 31.18 -5.55 -4.38
C GLU A 118 31.19 -4.25 -3.55
N LEU A 119 30.41 -3.22 -3.96
CA LEU A 119 30.26 -1.99 -3.18
C LEU A 119 29.65 -2.28 -1.80
N MET A 120 28.65 -3.14 -1.76
CA MET A 120 28.00 -3.55 -0.52
C MET A 120 28.95 -4.32 0.41
N ALA A 121 29.78 -5.19 -0.13
CA ALA A 121 30.78 -5.92 0.66
C ALA A 121 31.78 -4.95 1.34
N ILE A 122 32.24 -3.92 0.62
CA ILE A 122 33.13 -2.88 1.18
C ILE A 122 32.36 -2.09 2.27
N ALA A 123 31.14 -1.68 2.01
CA ALA A 123 30.34 -0.90 2.96
C ALA A 123 30.12 -1.66 4.28
N ARG A 124 29.72 -2.94 4.19
CA ARG A 124 29.49 -3.79 5.37
C ARG A 124 30.76 -3.96 6.23
N THR A 125 31.91 -4.19 5.60
CA THR A 125 33.19 -4.39 6.32
C THR A 125 33.70 -3.13 6.98
N SER A 126 33.34 -1.94 6.46
CA SER A 126 33.77 -0.64 6.99
C SER A 126 32.71 0.07 7.83
N HIS A 127 31.54 -0.56 8.08
CA HIS A 127 30.39 0.04 8.77
C HIS A 127 29.88 1.32 8.12
N MET A 128 30.06 1.47 6.82
CA MET A 128 29.61 2.59 6.01
C MET A 128 28.22 2.30 5.46
N ARG A 129 27.37 3.31 5.35
CA ARG A 129 26.03 3.18 4.78
C ARG A 129 25.96 3.85 3.41
N LEU A 130 25.27 3.22 2.47
CA LEU A 130 25.15 3.69 1.09
C LEU A 130 23.71 4.10 0.73
N VAL A 131 23.57 5.22 0.01
CA VAL A 131 22.31 5.63 -0.64
C VAL A 131 22.48 5.56 -2.14
N GLY A 132 21.57 4.89 -2.81
CA GLY A 132 21.66 4.57 -4.23
C GLY A 132 22.18 3.16 -4.47
N PRO A 133 22.97 2.91 -5.53
CA PRO A 133 23.30 3.78 -6.67
C PRO A 133 22.08 4.27 -7.46
N ASN A 134 22.31 5.07 -8.51
CA ASN A 134 21.24 5.53 -9.40
C ASN A 134 20.19 6.38 -8.68
N CYS A 135 20.61 7.32 -7.83
CA CYS A 135 19.73 8.18 -7.03
C CYS A 135 19.95 9.67 -7.35
N MET A 136 19.05 10.53 -6.88
CA MET A 136 19.20 11.98 -7.01
C MET A 136 19.64 12.67 -5.70
N GLY A 137 20.01 11.91 -4.68
CA GLY A 137 20.40 12.42 -3.38
C GLY A 137 19.20 12.78 -2.50
N PHE A 138 19.37 13.79 -1.64
CA PHE A 138 18.34 14.14 -0.64
C PHE A 138 18.26 15.65 -0.41
N ILE A 139 17.18 16.08 0.25
CA ILE A 139 16.98 17.44 0.74
C ILE A 139 16.49 17.36 2.18
N ASN A 140 17.16 18.05 3.09
CA ASN A 140 16.65 18.39 4.40
C ASN A 140 16.19 19.85 4.35
N PHE A 141 14.90 20.08 4.34
CA PHE A 141 14.30 21.42 4.23
C PHE A 141 14.45 22.24 5.52
N LYS A 142 14.55 21.56 6.67
CA LYS A 142 14.70 22.19 7.99
C LYS A 142 16.08 22.84 8.11
N GLU A 143 17.13 22.10 7.77
CA GLU A 143 18.53 22.52 7.87
C GLU A 143 19.09 23.04 6.55
N ARG A 144 18.27 23.13 5.50
CA ARG A 144 18.63 23.62 4.18
C ARG A 144 19.78 22.87 3.51
N VAL A 145 19.85 21.57 3.73
CA VAL A 145 20.81 20.68 3.04
C VAL A 145 20.18 20.22 1.74
N ALA A 146 20.54 20.84 0.62
CA ALA A 146 20.04 20.46 -0.70
C ALA A 146 21.12 19.69 -1.47
N LEU A 147 21.38 18.44 -1.08
CA LEU A 147 22.31 17.56 -1.76
C LEU A 147 21.59 16.80 -2.88
N SER A 148 21.26 17.53 -3.96
CA SER A 148 20.50 16.98 -5.09
C SER A 148 20.88 17.69 -6.39
N PHE A 149 20.36 17.19 -7.52
CA PHE A 149 20.54 17.76 -8.85
C PHE A 149 19.26 17.70 -9.66
N GLY A 150 19.27 18.31 -10.86
CA GLY A 150 18.14 18.35 -11.77
C GLY A 150 17.38 19.67 -11.69
N GLY A 151 16.60 19.96 -12.73
CA GLY A 151 15.90 21.24 -12.88
C GLY A 151 14.73 21.49 -11.94
N PHE A 152 14.38 20.54 -11.10
CA PHE A 152 13.20 20.66 -10.23
C PHE A 152 13.34 21.71 -9.11
N LEU A 153 14.58 22.07 -8.74
CA LEU A 153 14.88 23.15 -7.81
C LEU A 153 15.26 24.49 -8.50
N ALA A 154 15.31 24.52 -9.82
CA ALA A 154 15.83 25.68 -10.55
C ALA A 154 15.05 26.98 -10.29
N ASP A 155 13.72 26.89 -10.23
CA ASP A 155 12.78 27.98 -9.98
C ASP A 155 12.27 28.04 -8.52
N VAL A 156 12.87 27.25 -7.61
CA VAL A 156 12.55 27.31 -6.18
C VAL A 156 13.42 28.40 -5.52
N GLU A 157 12.81 29.45 -5.02
CA GLU A 157 13.53 30.55 -4.37
C GLU A 157 13.99 30.17 -2.96
N ASN A 158 13.12 29.50 -2.19
CA ASN A 158 13.39 29.07 -0.83
C ASN A 158 12.93 27.64 -0.59
N LEU A 159 13.67 26.89 0.22
CA LEU A 159 13.21 25.61 0.71
C LEU A 159 12.14 25.84 1.77
N ALA A 160 10.88 25.70 1.37
CA ALA A 160 9.75 25.86 2.29
C ALA A 160 9.68 24.69 3.26
N GLY A 161 9.97 24.95 4.52
CA GLY A 161 9.74 23.99 5.62
C GLY A 161 8.25 23.68 5.79
N GLY A 162 7.94 22.47 6.24
CA GLY A 162 6.57 22.01 6.47
C GLY A 162 6.54 20.74 7.31
N ASN A 163 5.55 19.91 7.08
CA ASN A 163 5.33 18.69 7.86
C ASN A 163 5.18 17.42 6.99
N VAL A 164 5.62 17.49 5.73
CA VAL A 164 5.61 16.37 4.79
C VAL A 164 7.03 15.85 4.61
N ALA A 165 7.25 14.54 4.80
CA ALA A 165 8.45 13.87 4.32
C ALA A 165 8.14 13.08 3.04
N PHE A 166 9.07 12.99 2.11
CA PHE A 166 8.85 12.27 0.86
C PHE A 166 10.03 11.38 0.49
N VAL A 167 9.75 10.11 0.25
CA VAL A 167 10.74 9.14 -0.25
C VAL A 167 10.33 8.62 -1.62
N SER A 168 11.28 8.51 -2.55
CA SER A 168 11.02 8.05 -3.90
C SER A 168 12.12 7.12 -4.42
N GLN A 169 11.72 5.96 -4.93
CA GLN A 169 12.62 5.05 -5.63
C GLN A 169 13.02 5.59 -7.02
N SER A 170 12.19 6.45 -7.61
CA SER A 170 12.50 7.14 -8.87
C SER A 170 12.93 8.59 -8.61
N GLY A 171 14.15 8.92 -9.03
CA GLY A 171 14.71 10.27 -8.83
C GLY A 171 13.93 11.37 -9.56
N ALA A 172 13.69 11.18 -10.86
CA ALA A 172 12.98 12.16 -11.68
C ALA A 172 11.52 12.36 -11.22
N PHE A 173 10.82 11.28 -10.91
CA PHE A 173 9.47 11.34 -10.36
C PHE A 173 9.47 12.07 -9.01
N GLY A 174 10.39 11.72 -8.11
CA GLY A 174 10.51 12.32 -6.78
C GLY A 174 10.73 13.82 -6.84
N GLY A 175 11.71 14.27 -7.63
CA GLY A 175 11.97 15.68 -7.82
C GLY A 175 10.78 16.44 -8.45
N GLY A 176 10.13 15.84 -9.45
CA GLY A 176 8.93 16.41 -10.07
C GLY A 176 7.77 16.56 -9.06
N MET A 177 7.59 15.61 -8.17
CA MET A 177 6.57 15.65 -7.12
C MET A 177 6.88 16.73 -6.08
N VAL A 178 8.12 16.82 -5.60
CA VAL A 178 8.55 17.91 -4.70
C VAL A 178 8.29 19.26 -5.30
N ARG A 179 8.71 19.48 -6.57
CA ARG A 179 8.45 20.76 -7.27
C ARG A 179 6.97 21.08 -7.35
N ARG A 180 6.13 20.08 -7.71
CA ARG A 180 4.68 20.25 -7.78
C ARG A 180 4.12 20.68 -6.43
N CYS A 181 4.43 19.93 -5.37
CA CYS A 181 3.96 20.22 -4.03
C CYS A 181 4.39 21.61 -3.53
N LEU A 182 5.66 22.00 -3.75
CA LEU A 182 6.14 23.35 -3.39
C LEU A 182 5.38 24.47 -4.11
N LYS A 183 5.02 24.29 -5.40
CA LYS A 183 4.19 25.23 -6.14
C LYS A 183 2.75 25.32 -5.61
N GLU A 184 2.24 24.21 -5.08
CA GLU A 184 0.93 24.15 -4.44
C GLU A 184 0.97 24.64 -2.97
N GLY A 185 2.14 25.08 -2.47
CA GLY A 185 2.33 25.64 -1.13
C GLY A 185 2.51 24.57 -0.04
N ILE A 186 2.80 23.33 -0.42
CA ILE A 186 3.08 22.24 0.53
C ILE A 186 4.56 22.27 0.90
N GLY A 187 4.85 22.46 2.18
CA GLY A 187 6.22 22.45 2.72
C GLY A 187 6.66 21.04 3.16
N PHE A 188 7.97 20.80 3.10
CA PHE A 188 8.56 19.51 3.43
C PHE A 188 9.46 19.58 4.69
N THR A 189 9.62 18.42 5.34
CA THR A 189 10.72 18.17 6.29
C THR A 189 11.91 17.58 5.55
N TYR A 190 11.68 16.48 4.79
CA TYR A 190 12.72 15.75 4.07
C TYR A 190 12.25 15.28 2.70
N HIS A 191 13.20 15.11 1.80
CA HIS A 191 13.05 14.35 0.56
C HIS A 191 14.28 13.49 0.32
N VAL A 192 14.09 12.23 -0.06
CA VAL A 192 15.17 11.31 -0.48
C VAL A 192 14.77 10.59 -1.76
N SER A 193 15.73 10.52 -2.70
CA SER A 193 15.70 9.59 -3.81
C SER A 193 16.59 8.40 -3.49
N THR A 194 16.02 7.20 -3.39
CA THR A 194 16.74 6.00 -2.95
C THR A 194 17.40 5.22 -4.08
N GLY A 195 16.95 5.39 -5.33
CA GLY A 195 17.51 4.69 -6.50
C GLY A 195 17.38 3.18 -6.38
N ASN A 196 18.51 2.47 -6.61
CA ASN A 196 18.53 0.99 -6.58
C ASN A 196 18.36 0.39 -5.18
N GLU A 197 18.53 1.17 -4.11
CA GLU A 197 18.46 0.69 -2.72
C GLU A 197 19.41 -0.49 -2.46
N ALA A 198 20.68 -0.32 -2.82
CA ALA A 198 21.66 -1.37 -2.56
C ALA A 198 21.79 -1.66 -1.06
N ASP A 199 21.84 -0.62 -0.22
CA ASP A 199 21.89 -0.68 1.24
C ASP A 199 20.63 -0.05 1.86
N LEU A 200 20.63 1.27 2.08
CA LEU A 200 19.50 1.98 2.64
C LEU A 200 18.32 2.00 1.66
N ASP A 201 17.18 1.56 2.13
CA ASP A 201 15.96 1.48 1.34
C ASP A 201 14.90 2.51 1.78
N ALA A 202 13.78 2.57 1.08
CA ALA A 202 12.70 3.49 1.40
C ALA A 202 12.13 3.29 2.82
N LEU A 203 12.18 2.07 3.35
CA LEU A 203 11.65 1.75 4.68
C LEU A 203 12.54 2.32 5.78
N ASP A 204 13.89 2.33 5.60
CA ASP A 204 14.82 2.96 6.54
C ASP A 204 14.50 4.46 6.70
N PHE A 205 14.27 5.15 5.57
CA PHE A 205 13.91 6.57 5.60
C PHE A 205 12.52 6.81 6.17
N MET A 206 11.53 5.96 5.87
CA MET A 206 10.21 6.07 6.50
C MET A 206 10.29 5.89 8.02
N GLU A 207 11.08 4.95 8.51
CA GLU A 207 11.30 4.74 9.96
C GLU A 207 11.87 6.00 10.62
N TYR A 208 12.88 6.62 9.98
CA TYR A 208 13.43 7.90 10.45
C TYR A 208 12.38 9.03 10.45
N TYR A 209 11.57 9.13 9.38
CA TYR A 209 10.50 10.15 9.31
C TYR A 209 9.41 9.94 10.36
N ILE A 210 9.16 8.69 10.75
CA ILE A 210 8.21 8.38 11.83
C ILE A 210 8.70 8.90 13.18
N GLU A 211 10.00 8.89 13.43
CA GLU A 211 10.59 9.43 14.68
C GLU A 211 10.68 10.97 14.68
N ASP A 212 10.73 11.62 13.52
CA ASP A 212 10.86 13.08 13.43
C ASP A 212 9.58 13.79 13.92
N PRO A 213 9.66 14.65 14.95
CA PRO A 213 8.48 15.31 15.54
C PRO A 213 7.76 16.28 14.60
N ASP A 214 8.46 16.84 13.63
CA ASP A 214 7.92 17.83 12.69
C ASP A 214 7.18 17.18 11.51
N THR A 215 7.46 15.90 11.21
CA THR A 215 6.81 15.15 10.14
C THR A 215 5.45 14.62 10.59
N ARG A 216 4.39 14.92 9.83
CA ARG A 216 3.02 14.39 10.04
C ARG A 216 2.59 13.43 8.95
N VAL A 217 2.97 13.74 7.71
CA VAL A 217 2.57 12.99 6.53
C VAL A 217 3.82 12.50 5.82
N ILE A 218 3.83 11.22 5.48
CA ILE A 218 4.91 10.60 4.73
C ILE A 218 4.37 10.21 3.36
N GLY A 219 4.90 10.84 2.33
CA GLY A 219 4.62 10.46 0.94
C GLY A 219 5.66 9.47 0.44
N ALA A 220 5.23 8.50 -0.37
CA ALA A 220 6.12 7.50 -0.95
C ALA A 220 5.78 7.19 -2.40
N PHE A 221 6.81 7.06 -3.23
CA PHE A 221 6.72 6.42 -4.54
C PHE A 221 7.51 5.12 -4.52
N ILE A 222 6.81 3.98 -4.65
CA ILE A 222 7.37 2.64 -4.50
C ILE A 222 7.21 1.85 -5.80
N GLU A 223 8.30 1.35 -6.35
CA GLU A 223 8.35 0.44 -7.50
C GLU A 223 8.38 -1.02 -7.06
N GLY A 224 9.04 -1.31 -5.93
CA GLY A 224 9.12 -2.62 -5.31
C GLY A 224 9.65 -2.53 -3.88
N ILE A 225 9.40 -3.56 -3.09
CA ILE A 225 9.94 -3.72 -1.73
C ILE A 225 10.61 -5.08 -1.60
N LYS A 226 11.55 -5.19 -0.68
CA LYS A 226 12.29 -6.43 -0.43
C LYS A 226 11.72 -7.26 0.73
N ASP A 227 10.87 -6.65 1.56
CA ASP A 227 10.28 -7.29 2.74
C ASP A 227 8.90 -6.68 3.03
N ALA A 228 7.84 -7.45 2.73
CA ALA A 228 6.48 -7.03 2.99
C ALA A 228 6.16 -6.95 4.48
N SER A 229 6.75 -7.81 5.31
CA SER A 229 6.51 -7.83 6.75
C SER A 229 7.08 -6.56 7.41
N ARG A 230 8.25 -6.12 6.97
CA ARG A 230 8.86 -4.86 7.42
C ARG A 230 8.01 -3.65 6.99
N LEU A 231 7.48 -3.64 5.75
CA LEU A 231 6.58 -2.58 5.31
C LEU A 231 5.32 -2.50 6.20
N VAL A 232 4.73 -3.65 6.55
CA VAL A 232 3.59 -3.71 7.46
C VAL A 232 3.96 -3.16 8.84
N ALA A 233 5.13 -3.52 9.37
CA ALA A 233 5.63 -3.01 10.65
C ALA A 233 5.83 -1.49 10.63
N VAL A 234 6.43 -0.95 9.57
CA VAL A 234 6.62 0.51 9.36
C VAL A 234 5.29 1.24 9.30
N GLY A 235 4.31 0.72 8.55
CA GLY A 235 2.98 1.33 8.48
C GLY A 235 2.26 1.34 9.83
N ARG A 236 2.34 0.24 10.59
CA ARG A 236 1.79 0.16 11.95
C ARG A 236 2.47 1.14 12.90
N LYS A 237 3.81 1.24 12.86
CA LYS A 237 4.59 2.20 13.65
C LYS A 237 4.19 3.64 13.35
N ALA A 238 4.00 4.00 12.07
CA ALA A 238 3.52 5.31 11.67
C ALA A 238 2.16 5.65 12.29
N ARG A 239 1.22 4.72 12.25
CA ARG A 239 -0.11 4.90 12.86
C ARG A 239 -0.05 5.08 14.37
N LEU A 240 0.75 4.27 15.08
CA LEU A 240 0.97 4.41 16.53
C LEU A 240 1.53 5.77 16.89
N SER A 241 2.35 6.35 16.02
CA SER A 241 2.91 7.70 16.17
C SER A 241 1.97 8.81 15.67
N GLY A 242 0.72 8.49 15.30
CA GLY A 242 -0.25 9.45 14.78
C GLY A 242 0.08 9.99 13.39
N LYS A 243 0.98 9.33 12.66
CA LYS A 243 1.40 9.72 11.31
C LYS A 243 0.71 8.89 10.24
N VAL A 244 0.57 9.46 9.05
CA VAL A 244 -0.03 8.78 7.91
C VAL A 244 0.96 8.63 6.77
N ILE A 245 0.97 7.44 6.15
CA ILE A 245 1.76 7.17 4.95
C ILE A 245 0.82 7.14 3.75
N VAL A 246 1.13 7.94 2.73
CA VAL A 246 0.44 7.95 1.43
C VAL A 246 1.39 7.36 0.40
N VAL A 247 0.95 6.34 -0.31
CA VAL A 247 1.79 5.60 -1.24
C VAL A 247 1.23 5.58 -2.64
N LEU A 248 2.10 5.89 -3.62
CA LEU A 248 1.86 5.65 -5.03
C LEU A 248 2.73 4.49 -5.49
N LYS A 249 2.10 3.39 -5.96
CA LYS A 249 2.78 2.20 -6.48
C LYS A 249 3.02 2.34 -7.98
N GLY A 250 4.29 2.30 -8.39
CA GLY A 250 4.69 2.15 -9.79
C GLY A 250 4.64 0.69 -10.27
N GLY A 251 4.42 0.46 -11.57
CA GLY A 251 4.45 -0.89 -12.15
C GLY A 251 3.25 -1.78 -11.79
N LYS A 252 2.05 -1.22 -11.75
CA LYS A 252 0.81 -1.97 -11.44
C LYS A 252 0.33 -2.89 -12.58
N SER A 253 0.54 -2.52 -13.83
CA SER A 253 0.17 -3.32 -14.99
C SER A 253 1.28 -4.31 -15.35
N ALA A 254 0.95 -5.39 -16.10
CA ALA A 254 1.95 -6.34 -16.56
C ALA A 254 3.09 -5.68 -17.36
N ARG A 255 2.77 -4.71 -18.24
CA ARG A 255 3.78 -3.94 -18.96
C ARG A 255 4.56 -2.99 -18.04
N GLY A 256 3.88 -2.36 -17.08
CA GLY A 256 4.53 -1.52 -16.07
C GLY A 256 5.47 -2.33 -15.17
N ALA A 257 5.07 -3.55 -14.79
CA ALA A 257 5.91 -4.47 -14.03
C ALA A 257 7.18 -4.86 -14.79
N GLN A 258 7.05 -5.15 -16.10
CA GLN A 258 8.19 -5.41 -16.96
C GLN A 258 9.12 -4.19 -17.11
N ALA A 259 8.54 -2.99 -17.21
CA ALA A 259 9.32 -1.74 -17.25
C ALA A 259 10.10 -1.51 -15.95
N VAL A 260 9.50 -1.76 -14.78
CA VAL A 260 10.18 -1.70 -13.47
C VAL A 260 11.33 -2.70 -13.44
N GLY A 261 11.11 -3.96 -13.86
CA GLY A 261 12.15 -4.98 -13.93
C GLY A 261 13.35 -4.57 -14.79
N SER A 262 13.09 -3.95 -15.93
CA SER A 262 14.16 -3.46 -16.83
C SER A 262 14.83 -2.17 -16.35
N HIS A 263 14.14 -1.35 -15.54
CA HIS A 263 14.65 -0.04 -15.13
C HIS A 263 15.39 -0.09 -13.77
N THR A 264 14.96 -0.95 -12.85
CA THR A 264 15.50 -1.00 -11.49
C THR A 264 16.02 -2.38 -11.10
N GLY A 265 15.92 -3.37 -11.97
CA GLY A 265 16.28 -4.77 -11.68
C GLY A 265 15.37 -5.45 -10.65
N ARG A 266 14.22 -4.85 -10.31
CA ARG A 266 13.28 -5.37 -9.33
C ARG A 266 12.14 -6.11 -10.01
N ILE A 267 11.67 -7.19 -9.39
CA ILE A 267 10.46 -7.89 -9.81
C ILE A 267 9.26 -7.16 -9.21
N ALA A 268 8.45 -6.51 -10.04
CA ALA A 268 7.20 -5.92 -9.58
C ALA A 268 6.19 -7.05 -9.29
N GLY A 269 5.78 -7.19 -8.04
CA GLY A 269 4.68 -8.07 -7.66
C GLY A 269 3.34 -7.60 -8.26
N SER A 270 2.31 -8.46 -8.26
CA SER A 270 0.99 -8.07 -8.76
C SER A 270 0.41 -6.88 -7.97
N ALA A 271 -0.35 -6.01 -8.64
CA ALA A 271 -0.98 -4.84 -8.02
C ALA A 271 -1.86 -5.22 -6.82
N ASP A 272 -2.56 -6.35 -6.90
CA ASP A 272 -3.46 -6.81 -5.85
C ASP A 272 -2.71 -7.23 -4.59
N VAL A 273 -1.52 -7.84 -4.73
CA VAL A 273 -0.64 -8.17 -3.60
C VAL A 273 -0.22 -6.89 -2.85
N TYR A 274 0.26 -5.89 -3.58
CA TYR A 274 0.66 -4.61 -2.96
C TYR A 274 -0.52 -3.88 -2.33
N ARG A 275 -1.69 -3.88 -2.96
CA ARG A 275 -2.92 -3.30 -2.39
C ARG A 275 -3.25 -3.93 -1.04
N GLY A 276 -3.21 -5.27 -0.96
CA GLY A 276 -3.44 -6.00 0.29
C GLY A 276 -2.42 -5.68 1.37
N ILE A 277 -1.13 -5.60 1.02
CA ILE A 277 -0.05 -5.26 1.96
C ILE A 277 -0.18 -3.81 2.45
N PHE A 278 -0.48 -2.83 1.56
CA PHE A 278 -0.69 -1.44 1.96
C PHE A 278 -1.92 -1.28 2.87
N ALA A 279 -3.01 -2.00 2.58
CA ALA A 279 -4.20 -2.03 3.44
C ALA A 279 -3.87 -2.61 4.83
N GLN A 280 -3.09 -3.69 4.90
CA GLN A 280 -2.61 -4.29 6.15
C GLN A 280 -1.68 -3.35 6.93
N ALA A 281 -0.80 -2.64 6.22
CA ALA A 281 0.09 -1.64 6.80
C ALA A 281 -0.66 -0.39 7.29
N GLY A 282 -1.91 -0.19 6.88
CA GLY A 282 -2.68 1.02 7.17
C GLY A 282 -2.17 2.24 6.40
N MET A 283 -1.71 2.03 5.17
CA MET A 283 -1.27 3.09 4.26
C MET A 283 -2.40 3.50 3.34
N ILE A 284 -2.41 4.76 2.90
CA ILE A 284 -3.36 5.28 1.92
C ILE A 284 -2.75 5.12 0.53
N GLU A 285 -3.21 4.13 -0.22
CA GLU A 285 -2.82 3.99 -1.62
C GLU A 285 -3.56 5.00 -2.51
N VAL A 286 -2.81 5.62 -3.44
CA VAL A 286 -3.35 6.53 -4.46
C VAL A 286 -3.02 6.03 -5.87
N ALA A 287 -3.82 6.46 -6.86
CA ALA A 287 -3.72 5.95 -8.21
C ALA A 287 -2.83 6.80 -9.15
N SER A 288 -2.59 8.05 -8.80
CA SER A 288 -1.89 9.00 -9.68
C SER A 288 -1.04 10.01 -8.90
N ALA A 289 -0.12 10.67 -9.62
CA ALA A 289 0.67 11.77 -9.07
C ALA A 289 -0.20 12.95 -8.60
N ARG A 290 -1.34 13.19 -9.27
CA ARG A 290 -2.29 14.23 -8.87
C ARG A 290 -2.96 13.87 -7.54
N GLU A 291 -3.41 12.64 -7.40
CA GLU A 291 -3.97 12.15 -6.14
C GLU A 291 -2.93 12.16 -5.01
N LEU A 292 -1.66 11.83 -5.31
CA LEU A 292 -0.59 11.89 -4.32
C LEU A 292 -0.42 13.32 -3.80
N SER A 293 -0.29 14.34 -4.69
CA SER A 293 -0.17 15.72 -4.24
C SER A 293 -1.41 16.20 -3.49
N ALA A 294 -2.61 15.86 -3.95
CA ALA A 294 -3.86 16.21 -3.28
C ALA A 294 -3.97 15.60 -1.87
N ALA A 295 -3.57 14.33 -1.71
CA ALA A 295 -3.54 13.67 -0.42
C ALA A 295 -2.50 14.31 0.53
N LEU A 296 -1.28 14.58 0.03
CA LEU A 296 -0.23 15.24 0.81
C LEU A 296 -0.67 16.65 1.24
N GLU A 297 -1.26 17.44 0.34
CA GLU A 297 -1.83 18.76 0.65
C GLU A 297 -2.85 18.66 1.78
N THR A 298 -3.87 17.85 1.56
CA THR A 298 -5.01 17.73 2.49
C THR A 298 -4.59 17.24 3.86
N LEU A 299 -3.84 16.15 3.92
CA LEU A 299 -3.47 15.49 5.18
C LEU A 299 -2.42 16.29 5.96
N SER A 300 -1.61 17.12 5.28
CA SER A 300 -0.66 18.04 5.93
C SER A 300 -1.34 19.25 6.56
N GLN A 301 -2.43 19.73 5.95
CA GLN A 301 -3.14 20.93 6.35
C GLN A 301 -4.29 20.66 7.32
N VAL A 302 -5.13 19.64 7.05
CA VAL A 302 -6.27 19.32 7.89
C VAL A 302 -5.82 18.63 9.17
N ASN A 303 -5.95 19.33 10.28
CA ASN A 303 -5.61 18.85 11.63
C ASN A 303 -6.83 18.63 12.52
N PHE A 304 -8.02 18.81 11.97
CA PHE A 304 -9.31 18.71 12.63
C PHE A 304 -10.04 17.44 12.21
N ALA A 305 -10.76 16.82 13.14
CA ALA A 305 -11.66 15.70 12.92
C ALA A 305 -13.08 16.10 13.31
N PRO A 306 -14.02 16.19 12.37
CA PRO A 306 -15.42 16.44 12.70
C PRO A 306 -16.03 15.21 13.40
N PRO A 307 -17.19 15.37 14.08
CA PRO A 307 -17.84 14.28 14.81
C PRO A 307 -18.26 13.11 13.91
N CYS A 308 -18.51 13.38 12.64
CA CYS A 308 -18.75 12.38 11.59
C CYS A 308 -18.29 12.93 10.23
N TYR A 309 -18.33 12.11 9.19
CA TYR A 309 -17.88 12.49 7.84
C TYR A 309 -19.01 12.46 6.79
N ALA A 310 -20.25 12.46 7.23
CA ALA A 310 -21.37 12.61 6.32
C ALA A 310 -21.42 14.03 5.74
N VAL A 311 -21.67 14.12 4.45
CA VAL A 311 -21.57 15.36 3.66
C VAL A 311 -22.95 15.95 3.44
N ALA A 312 -23.11 17.24 3.72
CA ALA A 312 -24.22 18.03 3.20
C ALA A 312 -23.66 19.05 2.19
N ALA A 313 -24.25 19.12 1.01
CA ALA A 313 -23.83 20.03 -0.03
C ALA A 313 -24.75 21.26 -0.13
N VAL A 314 -24.13 22.46 -0.20
CA VAL A 314 -24.80 23.72 -0.52
C VAL A 314 -24.23 24.20 -1.86
N VAL A 315 -25.08 24.27 -2.88
CA VAL A 315 -24.66 24.49 -4.25
C VAL A 315 -25.50 25.59 -4.91
N ALA A 316 -24.90 26.34 -5.83
CA ALA A 316 -25.59 27.37 -6.62
C ALA A 316 -26.05 26.85 -8.00
N SER A 317 -25.99 25.55 -8.21
CA SER A 317 -26.38 24.91 -9.47
C SER A 317 -26.86 23.49 -9.22
N GLY A 318 -28.01 23.12 -9.73
CA GLY A 318 -28.55 21.78 -9.65
C GLY A 318 -27.58 20.73 -10.23
N GLY A 319 -26.86 21.05 -11.30
CA GLY A 319 -25.83 20.18 -11.88
C GLY A 319 -24.70 19.87 -10.90
N SER A 320 -24.21 20.88 -10.16
CA SER A 320 -23.20 20.65 -9.11
C SER A 320 -23.74 19.80 -7.95
N GLY A 321 -25.01 19.92 -7.63
CA GLY A 321 -25.68 19.13 -6.61
C GLY A 321 -25.80 17.65 -7.00
N ILE A 322 -26.22 17.36 -8.24
CA ILE A 322 -26.27 16.01 -8.80
C ILE A 322 -24.88 15.37 -8.74
N LEU A 323 -23.86 16.09 -9.25
CA LEU A 323 -22.49 15.58 -9.23
C LEU A 323 -21.97 15.34 -7.80
N ALA A 324 -22.32 16.19 -6.83
CA ALA A 324 -21.91 15.98 -5.45
C ALA A 324 -22.48 14.69 -4.87
N SER A 325 -23.74 14.35 -5.17
CA SER A 325 -24.37 13.09 -4.77
C SER A 325 -23.69 11.89 -5.41
N ASP A 326 -23.51 11.91 -6.75
CA ASP A 326 -22.87 10.82 -7.49
C ASP A 326 -21.42 10.57 -7.01
N TYR A 327 -20.68 11.65 -6.78
CA TYR A 327 -19.29 11.56 -6.33
C TYR A 327 -19.17 11.04 -4.88
N CYS A 328 -20.12 11.40 -4.00
CA CYS A 328 -20.15 10.83 -2.66
C CYS A 328 -20.37 9.32 -2.70
N GLU A 329 -21.25 8.81 -3.56
CA GLU A 329 -21.46 7.38 -3.74
C GLU A 329 -20.19 6.68 -4.24
N VAL A 330 -19.56 7.19 -5.30
CA VAL A 330 -18.31 6.63 -5.87
C VAL A 330 -17.17 6.64 -4.87
N LEU A 331 -17.06 7.69 -4.05
CA LEU A 331 -16.00 7.84 -3.05
C LEU A 331 -16.31 7.13 -1.71
N GLY A 332 -17.48 6.52 -1.57
CA GLY A 332 -17.93 5.85 -0.34
C GLY A 332 -18.20 6.83 0.81
N LEU A 333 -18.56 8.08 0.50
CA LEU A 333 -18.93 9.10 1.48
C LEU A 333 -20.44 9.04 1.76
N SER A 334 -20.84 9.18 3.02
CA SER A 334 -22.25 9.28 3.40
C SER A 334 -22.83 10.62 2.96
N PHE A 335 -24.00 10.58 2.33
CA PHE A 335 -24.74 11.76 1.84
C PHE A 335 -26.19 11.68 2.31
N PRO A 336 -26.50 11.98 3.60
CA PRO A 336 -27.81 11.76 4.20
C PRO A 336 -28.83 12.80 3.76
N GLU A 337 -30.11 12.45 3.83
CA GLU A 337 -31.19 13.43 3.75
C GLU A 337 -31.16 14.36 4.97
N LEU A 338 -31.50 15.65 4.77
CA LEU A 338 -31.67 16.59 5.88
C LEU A 338 -33.02 16.36 6.56
N SER A 339 -33.07 16.59 7.87
CA SER A 339 -34.30 16.48 8.63
C SER A 339 -35.38 17.48 8.13
N GLN A 340 -36.66 17.10 8.27
CA GLN A 340 -37.77 17.97 7.90
C GLN A 340 -37.71 19.32 8.62
N LYS A 341 -37.21 19.37 9.84
CA LYS A 341 -36.99 20.58 10.61
C LYS A 341 -35.99 21.52 9.91
N THR A 342 -34.86 21.00 9.46
CA THR A 342 -33.83 21.77 8.74
C THR A 342 -34.38 22.23 7.38
N GLN A 343 -35.02 21.36 6.62
CA GLN A 343 -35.63 21.71 5.34
C GLN A 343 -36.69 22.83 5.49
N SER A 344 -37.56 22.76 6.51
CA SER A 344 -38.56 23.80 6.78
C SER A 344 -37.90 25.13 7.18
N ALA A 345 -36.80 25.11 7.93
CA ALA A 345 -36.10 26.33 8.27
C ALA A 345 -35.42 26.96 7.04
N LEU A 346 -34.86 26.14 6.13
CA LEU A 346 -34.25 26.59 4.88
C LEU A 346 -35.26 27.21 3.90
N SER A 347 -36.50 26.80 3.91
CA SER A 347 -37.52 27.24 2.93
C SER A 347 -37.74 28.73 2.87
N SER A 348 -37.45 29.47 3.95
CA SER A 348 -37.52 30.94 3.98
C SER A 348 -36.32 31.66 3.37
N LEU A 349 -35.20 30.94 3.18
CA LEU A 349 -33.92 31.47 2.69
C LEU A 349 -33.56 30.99 1.29
N VAL A 350 -33.97 29.77 0.95
CA VAL A 350 -33.72 29.15 -0.37
C VAL A 350 -34.82 29.59 -1.34
N PRO A 351 -34.48 30.01 -2.58
CA PRO A 351 -35.45 30.36 -3.60
C PRO A 351 -36.42 29.22 -3.92
N GLU A 352 -37.65 29.54 -4.33
CA GLU A 352 -38.68 28.54 -4.67
C GLU A 352 -38.22 27.56 -5.78
N ALA A 353 -37.39 28.04 -6.71
CA ALA A 353 -36.84 27.21 -7.78
C ALA A 353 -35.63 26.34 -7.33
N GLY A 354 -35.23 26.44 -6.06
CA GLY A 354 -34.15 25.68 -5.48
C GLY A 354 -34.61 24.42 -4.76
N SER A 355 -33.72 23.85 -3.93
CA SER A 355 -34.01 22.66 -3.11
C SER A 355 -33.53 22.87 -1.68
N CYS A 356 -34.37 22.49 -0.70
CA CYS A 356 -33.99 22.46 0.71
C CYS A 356 -33.55 21.07 1.18
N ALA A 357 -33.61 20.06 0.31
CA ALA A 357 -33.06 18.74 0.57
C ALA A 357 -31.52 18.74 0.42
N ASN A 358 -30.85 17.61 0.75
CA ASN A 358 -29.44 17.44 0.41
C ASN A 358 -29.33 16.86 -1.02
N PRO A 359 -28.77 17.57 -2.00
CA PRO A 359 -28.07 18.86 -1.92
C PRO A 359 -29.02 20.06 -1.75
N VAL A 360 -28.65 21.05 -0.94
CA VAL A 360 -29.34 22.33 -0.84
C VAL A 360 -28.99 23.20 -2.05
N ASP A 361 -29.91 23.33 -3.00
CA ASP A 361 -29.70 24.16 -4.19
C ASP A 361 -30.21 25.56 -3.93
N ILE A 362 -29.28 26.51 -3.75
CA ILE A 362 -29.60 27.92 -3.53
C ILE A 362 -29.75 28.70 -4.82
N THR A 363 -29.72 28.05 -5.96
CA THR A 363 -29.74 28.61 -7.30
C THR A 363 -28.67 29.71 -7.52
N ALA A 364 -28.56 30.28 -8.70
CA ALA A 364 -27.70 31.45 -8.93
C ALA A 364 -28.21 32.72 -8.25
N GLN A 365 -29.47 32.75 -7.82
CA GLN A 365 -30.09 33.93 -7.24
C GLN A 365 -29.43 34.36 -5.93
N VAL A 366 -29.21 33.43 -5.00
CA VAL A 366 -28.60 33.77 -3.69
C VAL A 366 -27.18 34.34 -3.86
N PRO A 367 -26.24 33.69 -4.57
CA PRO A 367 -24.94 34.29 -4.77
C PRO A 367 -24.90 35.64 -5.46
N HIS A 368 -25.77 35.85 -6.45
CA HIS A 368 -25.79 37.13 -7.20
C HIS A 368 -26.48 38.27 -6.48
N ASN A 369 -27.65 38.02 -5.91
CA ASN A 369 -28.53 39.08 -5.42
C ASN A 369 -28.63 39.11 -3.89
N GLU A 370 -28.42 37.98 -3.21
CA GLU A 370 -28.79 37.78 -1.80
C GLU A 370 -27.67 37.05 -1.04
N ILE A 371 -26.40 37.30 -1.39
CA ILE A 371 -25.22 36.58 -0.82
C ILE A 371 -25.19 36.65 0.72
N GLN A 372 -25.77 37.69 1.32
CA GLN A 372 -25.91 37.83 2.78
C GLN A 372 -26.75 36.75 3.43
N LYS A 373 -27.56 35.97 2.66
CA LYS A 373 -28.29 34.82 3.17
C LYS A 373 -27.43 33.58 3.35
N LEU A 374 -26.31 33.50 2.62
CA LEU A 374 -25.47 32.28 2.61
C LEU A 374 -24.96 31.88 4.01
N PRO A 375 -24.46 32.78 4.87
CA PRO A 375 -24.05 32.44 6.21
C PRO A 375 -25.20 31.79 7.02
N SER A 376 -26.42 32.33 6.93
CA SER A 376 -27.59 31.77 7.63
C SER A 376 -28.00 30.39 7.10
N ILE A 377 -27.91 30.17 5.78
CA ILE A 377 -28.14 28.85 5.16
C ILE A 377 -27.11 27.84 5.68
N ILE A 378 -25.81 28.21 5.68
CA ILE A 378 -24.73 27.36 6.19
C ILE A 378 -24.92 27.06 7.67
N ASP A 379 -25.29 28.03 8.48
CA ASP A 379 -25.57 27.86 9.92
C ASP A 379 -26.69 26.84 10.18
N LEU A 380 -27.79 26.90 9.39
CA LEU A 380 -28.85 25.92 9.48
C LEU A 380 -28.41 24.50 9.11
N VAL A 381 -27.63 24.36 8.02
CA VAL A 381 -27.10 23.06 7.63
C VAL A 381 -26.09 22.53 8.64
N CYS A 382 -25.29 23.40 9.25
CA CYS A 382 -24.37 23.04 10.34
C CYS A 382 -25.07 22.55 11.60
N LYS A 383 -26.34 22.90 11.84
CA LYS A 383 -27.14 22.41 12.97
C LYS A 383 -27.75 21.03 12.76
N GLU A 384 -27.66 20.49 11.53
CA GLU A 384 -28.15 19.14 11.24
C GLU A 384 -27.34 18.09 11.96
N GLU A 385 -28.00 17.23 12.74
CA GLU A 385 -27.36 16.10 13.39
C GLU A 385 -26.95 15.06 12.34
N GLY A 386 -25.78 14.46 12.51
CA GLY A 386 -25.26 13.46 11.58
C GLY A 386 -24.55 14.03 10.34
N VAL A 387 -24.45 15.36 10.19
CA VAL A 387 -23.61 16.01 9.17
C VAL A 387 -22.32 16.51 9.80
N GLY A 388 -21.19 16.18 9.21
CA GLY A 388 -19.86 16.60 9.70
C GLY A 388 -19.05 17.38 8.68
N VAL A 389 -19.43 17.32 7.40
CA VAL A 389 -18.74 18.01 6.31
C VAL A 389 -19.75 18.87 5.55
N ILE A 390 -19.48 20.16 5.43
CA ILE A 390 -20.23 21.09 4.60
C ILE A 390 -19.50 21.26 3.28
N MET A 391 -20.06 20.74 2.20
CA MET A 391 -19.57 20.92 0.85
C MET A 391 -20.19 22.17 0.24
N LEU A 392 -19.38 23.16 -0.11
CA LEU A 392 -19.83 24.41 -0.72
C LEU A 392 -19.35 24.52 -2.16
N SER A 393 -20.30 24.67 -3.10
CA SER A 393 -20.00 24.90 -4.51
C SER A 393 -20.77 26.10 -5.04
N ILE A 394 -20.12 27.27 -5.00
CA ILE A 394 -20.60 28.52 -5.57
C ILE A 394 -19.48 29.16 -6.42
N ALA A 395 -19.83 30.11 -7.29
CA ALA A 395 -18.83 30.81 -8.08
C ALA A 395 -17.85 31.57 -7.18
N ASN A 396 -16.55 31.50 -7.50
CA ASN A 396 -15.44 32.03 -6.68
C ASN A 396 -15.60 33.50 -6.32
N LEU A 397 -16.04 34.33 -7.29
CA LEU A 397 -16.25 35.77 -7.07
C LEU A 397 -17.21 36.07 -5.91
N HIS A 398 -18.18 35.20 -5.69
CA HIS A 398 -19.15 35.35 -4.61
C HIS A 398 -18.57 34.82 -3.28
N LEU A 399 -17.83 33.72 -3.32
CA LEU A 399 -17.21 33.16 -2.12
C LEU A 399 -16.16 34.13 -1.55
N GLU A 400 -15.38 34.82 -2.38
CA GLU A 400 -14.41 35.84 -1.95
C GLU A 400 -15.01 36.95 -1.05
N ARG A 401 -16.32 37.14 -1.08
CA ARG A 401 -17.01 38.15 -0.28
C ARG A 401 -17.42 37.65 1.11
N CYS A 402 -17.58 36.35 1.31
CA CYS A 402 -18.19 35.80 2.53
C CYS A 402 -17.44 34.63 3.15
N TRP A 403 -16.31 34.19 2.57
CA TRP A 403 -15.64 32.97 3.03
C TRP A 403 -15.19 33.02 4.52
N ARG A 404 -14.85 34.20 5.05
CA ARG A 404 -14.45 34.31 6.46
C ARG A 404 -15.62 33.99 7.40
N GLU A 405 -16.77 34.59 7.13
CA GLU A 405 -17.98 34.34 7.93
C GLU A 405 -18.43 32.89 7.82
N VAL A 406 -18.41 32.30 6.61
CA VAL A 406 -18.71 30.89 6.40
C VAL A 406 -17.73 30.00 7.18
N LEU A 407 -16.43 30.29 7.15
CA LEU A 407 -15.44 29.53 7.88
C LEU A 407 -15.61 29.62 9.39
N GLU A 408 -15.97 30.80 9.91
CA GLU A 408 -16.24 31.02 11.34
C GLU A 408 -17.46 30.20 11.79
N ILE A 409 -18.55 30.23 11.04
CA ILE A 409 -19.77 29.45 11.34
C ILE A 409 -19.48 27.95 11.32
N VAL A 410 -18.86 27.45 10.24
CA VAL A 410 -18.50 26.03 10.13
C VAL A 410 -17.53 25.62 11.23
N GLY A 411 -16.54 26.46 11.53
CA GLY A 411 -15.58 26.24 12.61
C GLY A 411 -16.22 26.19 14.01
N ALA A 412 -17.15 27.13 14.29
CA ALA A 412 -17.85 27.18 15.56
C ALA A 412 -18.79 25.97 15.75
N SER A 413 -19.37 25.46 14.65
CA SER A 413 -20.23 24.27 14.68
C SER A 413 -19.46 22.94 14.85
N GLY A 414 -18.13 22.97 14.81
CA GLY A 414 -17.32 21.74 14.85
C GLY A 414 -17.44 20.90 13.58
N ARG A 415 -17.67 21.50 12.42
CA ARG A 415 -17.76 20.85 11.12
C ARG A 415 -16.49 21.14 10.28
N LEU A 416 -16.31 20.39 9.21
CA LEU A 416 -15.28 20.56 8.20
C LEU A 416 -15.87 21.25 6.96
N LEU A 417 -15.25 22.32 6.50
CA LEU A 417 -15.64 22.98 5.27
C LEU A 417 -14.91 22.34 4.08
N ALA A 418 -15.63 21.92 3.05
CA ALA A 418 -15.06 21.51 1.77
C ALA A 418 -15.55 22.50 0.69
N VAL A 419 -14.63 23.12 -0.03
CA VAL A 419 -14.96 24.08 -1.10
C VAL A 419 -14.53 23.51 -2.43
N GLY A 420 -15.48 23.31 -3.34
CA GLY A 420 -15.22 22.87 -4.71
C GLY A 420 -15.90 23.79 -5.70
N SER A 421 -15.15 24.69 -6.32
CA SER A 421 -15.70 25.67 -7.25
C SER A 421 -14.90 25.73 -8.53
N SER A 422 -15.57 25.49 -9.66
CA SER A 422 -14.97 25.63 -10.99
C SER A 422 -14.45 27.05 -11.21
N GLY A 423 -13.17 27.17 -11.56
CA GLY A 423 -12.50 28.43 -11.77
C GLY A 423 -11.44 28.82 -10.73
N GLY A 424 -11.31 28.07 -9.62
CA GLY A 424 -10.29 28.23 -8.58
C GLY A 424 -10.46 29.48 -7.71
N LEU A 425 -10.13 29.40 -6.42
CA LEU A 425 -10.07 30.55 -5.51
C LEU A 425 -8.79 31.36 -5.76
N SER A 426 -8.80 32.65 -5.40
CA SER A 426 -7.58 33.44 -5.37
C SER A 426 -6.51 32.79 -4.47
N GLY A 427 -5.25 32.93 -4.86
CA GLY A 427 -4.15 32.35 -4.10
C GLY A 427 -4.12 32.79 -2.62
N PRO A 428 -4.40 34.06 -2.29
CA PRO A 428 -4.55 34.49 -0.89
C PRO A 428 -5.64 33.76 -0.12
N THR A 429 -6.87 33.73 -0.66
CA THR A 429 -8.02 33.07 0.01
C THR A 429 -7.80 31.58 0.18
N ARG A 430 -7.28 30.90 -0.84
CA ARG A 430 -6.92 29.48 -0.74
C ARG A 430 -5.94 29.24 0.40
N ARG A 431 -4.89 30.06 0.53
CA ARG A 431 -3.90 29.93 1.60
C ARG A 431 -4.48 30.18 2.99
N GLU A 432 -5.38 31.15 3.15
CA GLU A 432 -6.01 31.42 4.44
C GLU A 432 -6.97 30.31 4.87
N LEU A 433 -7.79 29.78 3.94
CA LEU A 433 -8.63 28.63 4.19
C LEU A 433 -7.78 27.40 4.61
N ALA A 434 -6.71 27.11 3.87
CA ALA A 434 -5.80 26.03 4.18
C ALA A 434 -5.15 26.16 5.57
N LYS A 435 -4.70 27.37 5.93
CA LYS A 435 -4.11 27.66 7.26
C LYS A 435 -5.07 27.44 8.42
N SER A 436 -6.38 27.50 8.20
CA SER A 436 -7.37 27.26 9.25
C SER A 436 -7.31 25.83 9.84
N GLY A 437 -6.78 24.87 9.09
CA GLY A 437 -6.78 23.44 9.44
C GLY A 437 -8.18 22.80 9.43
N ARG A 438 -9.22 23.55 9.04
CA ARG A 438 -10.64 23.15 9.05
C ARG A 438 -11.32 23.29 7.70
N ALA A 439 -10.58 23.66 6.66
CA ALA A 439 -11.08 23.80 5.32
C ALA A 439 -10.28 22.97 4.33
N ILE A 440 -10.97 22.37 3.39
CA ILE A 440 -10.45 21.66 2.22
C ILE A 440 -10.82 22.48 0.99
N VAL A 441 -9.84 22.77 0.13
CA VAL A 441 -10.08 23.51 -1.10
C VAL A 441 -9.76 22.60 -2.28
N GLY A 442 -10.77 22.31 -3.09
CA GLY A 442 -10.66 21.59 -4.35
C GLY A 442 -10.73 22.54 -5.56
N GLU A 443 -10.25 22.07 -6.71
CA GLU A 443 -10.39 22.75 -7.99
C GLU A 443 -11.83 22.71 -8.52
N ASP A 444 -12.56 21.64 -8.14
CA ASP A 444 -13.97 21.39 -8.43
C ASP A 444 -14.62 20.55 -7.33
N VAL A 445 -15.86 20.12 -7.53
CA VAL A 445 -16.63 19.28 -6.59
C VAL A 445 -15.96 17.93 -6.39
N TRP A 446 -15.46 17.31 -7.47
CA TRP A 446 -14.77 16.01 -7.40
C TRP A 446 -13.50 16.11 -6.54
N ASP A 447 -12.61 17.07 -6.85
CA ASP A 447 -11.35 17.25 -6.15
C ASP A 447 -11.56 17.53 -4.65
N ALA A 448 -12.57 18.37 -4.32
CA ALA A 448 -12.90 18.64 -2.92
C ALA A 448 -13.40 17.40 -2.18
N LEU A 449 -14.31 16.62 -2.78
CA LEU A 449 -14.84 15.39 -2.17
C LEU A 449 -13.80 14.27 -2.10
N GLN A 450 -12.93 14.14 -3.12
CA GLN A 450 -11.81 13.22 -3.09
C GLN A 450 -10.85 13.53 -1.93
N LYS A 451 -10.57 14.81 -1.69
CA LYS A 451 -9.79 15.27 -0.54
C LYS A 451 -10.47 14.96 0.80
N VAL A 452 -11.79 15.10 0.89
CA VAL A 452 -12.57 14.64 2.06
C VAL A 452 -12.38 13.14 2.26
N ALA A 453 -12.44 12.34 1.20
CA ALA A 453 -12.25 10.89 1.29
C ALA A 453 -10.87 10.50 1.86
N PHE A 454 -9.80 11.27 1.60
CA PHE A 454 -8.49 11.02 2.24
C PHE A 454 -8.53 11.26 3.75
N VAL A 455 -9.25 12.28 4.21
CA VAL A 455 -9.42 12.55 5.66
C VAL A 455 -10.23 11.42 6.32
N VAL A 456 -11.29 10.94 5.65
CA VAL A 456 -12.09 9.79 6.10
C VAL A 456 -11.24 8.53 6.21
N LYS A 457 -10.42 8.23 5.19
CA LYS A 457 -9.51 7.07 5.19
C LYS A 457 -8.52 7.16 6.36
N ARG A 458 -7.91 8.34 6.60
CA ARG A 458 -7.03 8.56 7.75
C ARG A 458 -7.73 8.23 9.07
N GLN A 459 -8.96 8.71 9.25
CA GLN A 459 -9.73 8.48 10.48
C GLN A 459 -10.09 7.00 10.66
N GLY A 460 -10.55 6.34 9.59
CA GLY A 460 -10.84 4.90 9.60
C GLY A 460 -9.63 4.05 9.99
N LEU A 461 -8.41 4.51 9.66
CA LEU A 461 -7.18 3.89 10.11
C LEU A 461 -6.94 4.10 11.62
N ASN A 462 -7.25 5.26 12.17
CA ASN A 462 -7.04 5.58 13.60
C ASN A 462 -7.97 4.79 14.54
N HIS A 463 -9.19 4.47 14.13
CA HIS A 463 -10.14 3.69 14.94
C HIS A 463 -9.81 2.20 15.04
N LYS A 464 -8.90 1.69 14.23
CA LYS A 464 -8.50 0.28 14.22
C LYS A 464 -7.32 0.00 15.15
N THR A 465 -7.31 0.54 16.36
CA THR A 465 -6.22 0.36 17.34
C THR A 465 -6.04 -1.09 17.82
N GLU A 466 -7.08 -1.92 17.74
CA GLU A 466 -7.02 -3.35 18.07
C GLU A 466 -6.11 -4.17 17.11
N TRP A 467 -5.79 -3.62 15.94
CA TRP A 467 -4.91 -4.25 14.95
C TRP A 467 -3.41 -4.16 15.31
N LEU A 468 -3.07 -3.45 16.36
CA LEU A 468 -1.68 -3.08 16.70
C LEU A 468 -0.95 -4.13 17.53
N ALA A 469 -1.66 -5.10 18.10
CA ALA A 469 -1.01 -6.19 18.78
C ALA A 469 -0.47 -7.21 17.74
N PRO A 470 0.83 -7.49 17.69
CA PRO A 470 1.36 -8.62 16.96
C PRO A 470 1.06 -9.90 17.79
N SER A 471 -0.20 -10.15 18.08
CA SER A 471 -0.61 -11.42 18.63
C SER A 471 -0.89 -12.37 17.47
N VAL A 472 0.18 -12.89 16.86
CA VAL A 472 0.13 -14.29 16.47
C VAL A 472 -0.05 -15.03 17.81
N ARG A 473 -1.26 -15.08 18.34
CA ARG A 473 -1.60 -16.21 19.19
C ARG A 473 -1.41 -17.38 18.27
N CYS A 474 -0.37 -18.16 18.48
CA CYS A 474 -0.27 -19.50 17.94
C CYS A 474 -1.66 -20.10 18.01
N GLY A 475 -2.09 -20.74 16.91
CA GLY A 475 -3.36 -21.42 16.88
C GLY A 475 -3.54 -22.36 18.07
N LYS A 476 -4.66 -23.03 18.15
CA LYS A 476 -5.00 -23.95 19.26
C LYS A 476 -3.98 -25.09 19.45
N HIS A 477 -3.07 -25.26 18.48
CA HIS A 477 -2.05 -26.31 18.47
C HIS A 477 -0.63 -25.71 18.47
N ASP A 478 0.28 -26.29 19.27
CA ASP A 478 1.72 -26.07 19.13
C ASP A 478 2.14 -26.65 17.78
N HIS A 479 2.35 -25.77 16.77
CA HIS A 479 2.77 -26.18 15.44
C HIS A 479 4.24 -26.58 15.48
N HIS A 480 4.49 -27.86 15.60
CA HIS A 480 5.82 -28.42 15.41
C HIS A 480 6.20 -28.41 13.91
N ALA A 481 7.50 -28.27 13.65
CA ALA A 481 8.00 -28.46 12.32
C ALA A 481 7.64 -29.85 11.80
N LEU A 482 6.91 -29.90 10.70
CA LEU A 482 6.58 -31.16 10.02
C LEU A 482 7.80 -31.67 9.27
N PRO A 483 7.97 -32.99 9.15
CA PRO A 483 9.05 -33.56 8.34
C PRO A 483 8.90 -33.10 6.90
N ALA A 484 9.94 -32.48 6.35
CA ALA A 484 9.96 -32.10 4.93
C ALA A 484 9.93 -33.38 4.08
N PRO A 485 8.93 -33.56 3.19
CA PRO A 485 8.92 -34.70 2.30
C PRO A 485 10.06 -34.61 1.28
N ALA A 486 10.47 -35.73 0.71
CA ALA A 486 11.49 -35.80 -0.32
C ALA A 486 10.96 -35.13 -1.60
N GLY A 487 11.23 -33.84 -1.76
CA GLY A 487 11.09 -32.94 -2.91
C GLY A 487 9.88 -33.07 -3.84
N GLY A 488 9.37 -31.94 -4.36
CA GLY A 488 8.38 -31.87 -5.41
C GLY A 488 6.96 -31.51 -4.97
N VAL A 489 5.97 -31.91 -5.74
CA VAL A 489 4.53 -31.69 -5.48
C VAL A 489 3.99 -32.94 -4.79
N LEU A 490 3.39 -32.80 -3.62
CA LEU A 490 2.72 -33.89 -2.93
C LEU A 490 1.41 -34.20 -3.67
N THR A 491 1.04 -35.51 -3.68
CA THR A 491 -0.33 -35.89 -4.07
C THR A 491 -1.32 -35.35 -3.04
N GLU A 492 -2.57 -35.11 -3.45
CA GLU A 492 -3.62 -34.62 -2.55
C GLU A 492 -3.77 -35.53 -1.30
N HIS A 493 -3.75 -36.84 -1.49
CA HIS A 493 -3.84 -37.77 -0.37
C HIS A 493 -2.69 -37.63 0.62
N GLN A 494 -1.44 -37.47 0.14
CA GLN A 494 -0.28 -37.25 1.01
C GLN A 494 -0.39 -35.91 1.75
N ALA A 495 -0.76 -34.85 1.04
CA ALA A 495 -0.95 -33.52 1.64
C ALA A 495 -2.07 -33.54 2.72
N LYS A 496 -3.23 -34.16 2.41
CA LYS A 496 -4.33 -34.30 3.37
C LYS A 496 -3.92 -35.08 4.61
N ARG A 497 -3.21 -36.20 4.47
CA ARG A 497 -2.71 -36.96 5.60
C ARG A 497 -1.78 -36.19 6.52
N LEU A 498 -0.92 -35.34 5.90
CA LEU A 498 0.02 -34.49 6.64
C LEU A 498 -0.70 -33.38 7.42
N LEU A 499 -1.76 -32.82 6.87
CA LEU A 499 -2.46 -31.65 7.38
C LEU A 499 -3.69 -31.98 8.24
N ALA A 500 -4.25 -33.18 8.13
CA ALA A 500 -5.46 -33.61 8.83
C ALA A 500 -5.40 -33.47 10.38
N PRO A 501 -4.25 -33.59 11.07
CA PRO A 501 -4.19 -33.36 12.53
C PRO A 501 -4.47 -31.89 12.91
N TYR A 502 -4.32 -30.95 11.99
CA TYR A 502 -4.37 -29.49 12.23
C TYR A 502 -5.59 -28.82 11.59
N LEU A 503 -6.05 -29.33 10.45
CA LEU A 503 -7.09 -28.69 9.64
C LEU A 503 -8.26 -29.64 9.39
N GLN A 504 -9.47 -29.08 9.40
CA GLN A 504 -10.68 -29.86 9.15
C GLN A 504 -10.83 -30.18 7.66
N MET A 505 -10.75 -31.46 7.33
CA MET A 505 -10.87 -32.03 5.99
C MET A 505 -11.90 -33.17 5.98
N PRO A 506 -12.49 -33.52 4.82
CA PRO A 506 -13.32 -34.71 4.71
C PRO A 506 -12.49 -35.95 5.01
N ARG A 507 -13.12 -36.95 5.64
CA ARG A 507 -12.49 -38.25 5.81
C ARG A 507 -12.29 -38.89 4.43
N GLY A 508 -11.10 -39.45 4.22
CA GLY A 508 -10.76 -40.05 2.94
C GLY A 508 -9.76 -41.20 3.06
N LYS A 509 -9.92 -42.22 2.26
CA LYS A 509 -8.99 -43.36 2.16
C LYS A 509 -8.73 -43.70 0.71
N LEU A 510 -7.52 -44.14 0.41
CA LEU A 510 -7.12 -44.56 -0.93
C LEU A 510 -7.55 -46.01 -1.16
N ALA A 511 -8.15 -46.30 -2.33
CA ALA A 511 -8.53 -47.58 -2.81
C ALA A 511 -7.76 -47.93 -4.09
N SER A 512 -7.33 -49.18 -4.19
CA SER A 512 -6.68 -49.78 -5.37
C SER A 512 -7.62 -50.67 -6.19
N SER A 513 -8.78 -51.03 -5.61
CA SER A 513 -9.79 -51.88 -6.23
C SER A 513 -11.21 -51.40 -5.90
N ILE A 514 -12.18 -51.84 -6.71
CA ILE A 514 -13.61 -51.55 -6.46
C ILE A 514 -14.06 -52.08 -5.14
N GLY A 515 -13.62 -53.31 -4.72
CA GLY A 515 -13.98 -53.90 -3.45
C GLY A 515 -13.49 -53.09 -2.24
N GLU A 516 -12.26 -52.60 -2.31
CA GLU A 516 -11.73 -51.68 -1.26
C GLU A 516 -12.52 -50.38 -1.26
N ALA A 517 -12.85 -49.80 -2.41
CA ALA A 517 -13.59 -48.53 -2.54
C ALA A 517 -15.00 -48.68 -1.92
N VAL A 518 -15.70 -49.78 -2.19
CA VAL A 518 -17.02 -50.05 -1.61
C VAL A 518 -16.89 -50.18 -0.09
N GLY A 519 -15.91 -50.96 0.42
CA GLY A 519 -15.70 -51.10 1.86
C GLY A 519 -15.42 -49.80 2.58
N ILE A 520 -14.68 -48.86 1.95
CA ILE A 520 -14.43 -47.53 2.50
C ILE A 520 -15.72 -46.68 2.46
N ALA A 521 -16.50 -46.77 1.39
CA ALA A 521 -17.75 -46.03 1.27
C ALA A 521 -18.80 -46.51 2.27
N ASP A 522 -18.86 -47.82 2.56
CA ASP A 522 -19.73 -48.40 3.58
C ASP A 522 -19.34 -47.92 5.00
N GLU A 523 -18.03 -47.76 5.27
CA GLU A 523 -17.53 -47.22 6.55
C GLU A 523 -17.90 -45.73 6.72
N PHE A 524 -17.83 -44.92 5.64
CA PHE A 524 -18.10 -43.49 5.72
C PHE A 524 -19.59 -43.15 5.65
N GLY A 525 -20.36 -43.99 4.99
CA GLY A 525 -21.75 -43.74 4.61
C GLY A 525 -21.86 -42.99 3.27
N TYR A 526 -22.86 -43.38 2.47
CA TYR A 526 -23.16 -42.67 1.24
C TYR A 526 -23.92 -41.36 1.49
N PRO A 527 -23.80 -40.34 0.65
CA PRO A 527 -23.00 -40.30 -0.57
C PRO A 527 -21.50 -40.06 -0.35
N VAL A 528 -20.67 -40.53 -1.30
CA VAL A 528 -19.21 -40.34 -1.31
C VAL A 528 -18.73 -39.68 -2.61
N VAL A 529 -17.47 -39.25 -2.59
CA VAL A 529 -16.74 -38.66 -3.74
C VAL A 529 -15.58 -39.56 -4.10
N LEU A 530 -15.35 -39.76 -5.40
CA LEU A 530 -14.20 -40.47 -5.93
C LEU A 530 -13.27 -39.49 -6.66
N LYS A 531 -11.95 -39.56 -6.38
CA LYS A 531 -10.94 -38.72 -7.01
C LYS A 531 -9.74 -39.57 -7.44
N LEU A 532 -9.24 -39.38 -8.67
CA LEU A 532 -7.96 -39.95 -9.08
C LEU A 532 -6.81 -39.29 -8.32
N VAL A 533 -5.86 -40.10 -7.87
CA VAL A 533 -4.64 -39.62 -7.18
C VAL A 533 -3.41 -40.02 -7.98
N ALA A 534 -2.73 -39.00 -8.52
CA ALA A 534 -1.49 -39.17 -9.25
C ALA A 534 -0.56 -37.96 -9.02
N PRO A 535 0.78 -38.15 -9.07
CA PRO A 535 1.71 -37.04 -9.04
C PRO A 535 1.47 -36.03 -10.16
N GLY A 536 1.39 -34.74 -9.85
CA GLY A 536 1.20 -33.69 -10.85
C GLY A 536 -0.21 -33.48 -11.38
N LEU A 537 -1.21 -34.25 -10.94
CA LEU A 537 -2.61 -34.05 -11.32
C LEU A 537 -3.25 -32.96 -10.45
N LEU A 538 -3.14 -31.71 -10.91
CA LEU A 538 -3.57 -30.51 -10.19
C LEU A 538 -5.01 -30.09 -10.53
N HIS A 539 -5.42 -30.10 -11.81
CA HIS A 539 -6.75 -29.67 -12.30
C HIS A 539 -7.70 -30.88 -12.52
N LYS A 540 -8.14 -31.48 -11.43
CA LYS A 540 -8.89 -32.74 -11.46
C LYS A 540 -10.30 -32.61 -12.04
N THR A 541 -10.98 -31.50 -11.77
CA THR A 541 -12.35 -31.24 -12.26
C THR A 541 -12.38 -31.11 -13.78
N GLU A 542 -11.47 -30.36 -14.35
CA GLU A 542 -11.37 -30.16 -15.81
C GLU A 542 -10.97 -31.45 -16.55
N SER A 543 -10.11 -32.23 -15.94
CA SER A 543 -9.69 -33.53 -16.51
C SER A 543 -10.72 -34.64 -16.31
N GLY A 544 -11.85 -34.38 -15.63
CA GLY A 544 -12.87 -35.37 -15.30
C GLY A 544 -12.39 -36.46 -14.34
N ALA A 545 -11.36 -36.13 -13.54
CA ALA A 545 -10.74 -37.02 -12.54
C ALA A 545 -11.48 -37.04 -11.19
N VAL A 546 -12.67 -36.43 -11.09
CA VAL A 546 -13.52 -36.37 -9.92
C VAL A 546 -14.94 -36.84 -10.26
N LYS A 547 -15.53 -37.66 -9.42
CA LYS A 547 -16.95 -38.07 -9.48
C LYS A 547 -17.62 -37.73 -8.15
N LEU A 548 -18.68 -36.92 -8.23
CA LEU A 548 -19.46 -36.46 -7.06
C LEU A 548 -20.79 -37.22 -6.98
N HIS A 549 -21.42 -37.16 -5.83
CA HIS A 549 -22.78 -37.71 -5.60
C HIS A 549 -22.88 -39.21 -5.86
N ILE A 550 -21.92 -39.96 -5.38
CA ILE A 550 -21.93 -41.40 -5.46
C ILE A 550 -22.79 -41.91 -4.29
N ASP A 551 -23.99 -42.42 -4.56
CA ASP A 551 -25.04 -42.70 -3.58
C ASP A 551 -25.27 -44.19 -3.33
N SER A 552 -24.60 -45.08 -4.08
CA SER A 552 -24.78 -46.53 -3.95
C SER A 552 -23.53 -47.27 -4.38
N PRO A 553 -23.37 -48.58 -3.96
CA PRO A 553 -22.28 -49.45 -4.40
C PRO A 553 -22.21 -49.62 -5.90
N ASP A 554 -23.37 -49.73 -6.57
CA ASP A 554 -23.44 -49.88 -8.03
C ASP A 554 -22.95 -48.60 -8.77
N SER A 555 -23.39 -47.41 -8.28
CA SER A 555 -22.92 -46.14 -8.86
C SER A 555 -21.43 -45.93 -8.58
N LEU A 556 -20.92 -46.40 -7.44
CA LEU A 556 -19.50 -46.38 -7.09
C LEU A 556 -18.71 -47.28 -8.04
N ALA A 557 -19.10 -48.52 -8.23
CA ALA A 557 -18.38 -49.45 -9.10
C ALA A 557 -18.29 -48.93 -10.57
N LYS A 558 -19.39 -48.40 -11.08
CA LYS A 558 -19.42 -47.76 -12.41
C LYS A 558 -18.46 -46.54 -12.48
N SER A 559 -18.56 -45.62 -11.54
CA SER A 559 -17.74 -44.43 -11.50
C SER A 559 -16.26 -44.75 -11.32
N PHE A 560 -15.93 -45.74 -10.51
CA PHE A 560 -14.56 -46.21 -10.32
C PHE A 560 -13.99 -46.76 -11.63
N ALA A 561 -14.75 -47.59 -12.35
CA ALA A 561 -14.33 -48.11 -13.67
C ALA A 561 -14.09 -46.99 -14.68
N GLU A 562 -15.00 -46.02 -14.77
CA GLU A 562 -14.86 -44.86 -15.64
C GLU A 562 -13.61 -44.02 -15.32
N LEU A 563 -13.29 -43.84 -14.02
CA LEU A 563 -12.08 -43.12 -13.59
C LEU A 563 -10.82 -43.91 -13.96
N MET A 564 -10.82 -45.22 -13.77
CA MET A 564 -9.70 -46.08 -14.10
C MET A 564 -9.45 -46.16 -15.62
N GLU A 565 -10.49 -46.10 -16.43
CA GLU A 565 -10.37 -46.01 -17.90
C GLU A 565 -9.73 -44.68 -18.36
N ARG A 566 -10.03 -43.58 -17.66
CA ARG A 566 -9.47 -42.26 -17.95
C ARG A 566 -8.03 -42.07 -17.41
N ALA A 567 -7.65 -42.82 -16.40
CA ALA A 567 -6.36 -42.66 -15.71
C ALA A 567 -5.15 -42.60 -16.66
N PRO A 568 -5.01 -43.47 -17.70
CA PRO A 568 -3.86 -43.40 -18.61
C PRO A 568 -3.75 -42.11 -19.43
N ALA A 569 -4.88 -41.42 -19.65
CA ALA A 569 -4.91 -40.16 -20.42
C ALA A 569 -4.55 -38.93 -19.61
N VAL A 570 -4.74 -38.99 -18.27
CA VAL A 570 -4.61 -37.82 -17.39
C VAL A 570 -3.52 -37.96 -16.33
N ALA A 571 -2.94 -39.16 -16.15
CA ALA A 571 -1.97 -39.45 -15.10
C ALA A 571 -0.85 -40.37 -15.62
N GLY A 572 0.40 -40.00 -15.38
CA GLY A 572 1.57 -40.82 -15.71
C GLY A 572 1.71 -42.05 -14.79
N GLN A 573 1.70 -41.88 -13.48
CA GLN A 573 1.74 -42.93 -12.47
C GLN A 573 0.55 -42.78 -11.51
N LEU A 574 -0.39 -43.71 -11.60
CA LEU A 574 -1.57 -43.72 -10.72
C LEU A 574 -1.22 -44.28 -9.35
N HIS A 575 -1.61 -43.60 -8.27
CA HIS A 575 -1.50 -44.10 -6.91
C HIS A 575 -2.77 -44.83 -6.44
N GLY A 576 -3.93 -44.55 -7.05
CA GLY A 576 -5.24 -45.16 -6.73
C GLY A 576 -6.38 -44.13 -6.86
N VAL A 577 -7.53 -44.52 -6.37
CA VAL A 577 -8.73 -43.68 -6.27
C VAL A 577 -8.99 -43.33 -4.81
N LEU A 578 -9.00 -42.06 -4.49
CA LEU A 578 -9.36 -41.54 -3.16
C LEU A 578 -10.89 -41.58 -3.01
N VAL A 579 -11.37 -42.27 -2.04
CA VAL A 579 -12.79 -42.30 -1.62
C VAL A 579 -12.95 -41.38 -0.44
N GLU A 580 -13.76 -40.33 -0.57
CA GLU A 580 -14.00 -39.31 0.46
C GLU A 580 -15.48 -39.18 0.79
N GLU A 581 -15.79 -38.81 2.04
CA GLU A 581 -17.15 -38.42 2.43
C GLU A 581 -17.59 -37.18 1.62
N GLN A 582 -18.85 -37.18 1.16
CA GLN A 582 -19.44 -36.05 0.49
C GLN A 582 -19.76 -34.94 1.51
N VAL A 583 -19.15 -33.77 1.37
CA VAL A 583 -19.47 -32.62 2.20
C VAL A 583 -20.75 -31.94 1.73
N GLU A 584 -21.58 -31.47 2.66
CA GLU A 584 -22.79 -30.70 2.37
C GLU A 584 -22.46 -29.40 1.59
N ARG A 585 -23.45 -28.87 0.88
CA ARG A 585 -23.31 -27.63 0.16
C ARG A 585 -23.13 -26.43 1.10
N GLY A 586 -22.21 -25.54 0.77
CA GLY A 586 -21.93 -24.30 1.44
C GLY A 586 -21.38 -23.25 0.48
N THR A 587 -20.86 -22.16 1.02
CA THR A 587 -20.17 -21.14 0.22
C THR A 587 -18.74 -21.59 -0.06
N GLU A 588 -18.38 -21.70 -1.34
CA GLU A 588 -17.01 -22.09 -1.77
C GLU A 588 -16.08 -20.87 -1.78
N VAL A 589 -14.93 -21.02 -1.13
CA VAL A 589 -13.86 -20.02 -1.09
C VAL A 589 -12.50 -20.66 -1.37
N ILE A 590 -11.53 -19.85 -1.75
CA ILE A 590 -10.12 -20.27 -1.94
C ILE A 590 -9.25 -19.64 -0.86
N LEU A 591 -8.30 -20.41 -0.36
CA LEU A 591 -7.25 -19.96 0.55
C LEU A 591 -5.91 -20.48 0.06
N GLY A 592 -4.98 -19.56 -0.21
CA GLY A 592 -3.65 -19.88 -0.70
C GLY A 592 -2.56 -19.25 0.14
N PHE A 593 -1.43 -19.94 0.24
CA PHE A 593 -0.20 -19.47 0.89
C PHE A 593 0.95 -19.64 -0.09
N LEU A 594 1.81 -18.63 -0.19
CA LEU A 594 2.94 -18.67 -1.10
C LEU A 594 4.14 -17.89 -0.53
N ARG A 595 5.36 -18.37 -0.82
CA ARG A 595 6.59 -17.65 -0.53
C ARG A 595 7.12 -16.99 -1.79
N LYS A 596 7.17 -15.67 -1.77
CA LYS A 596 7.79 -14.88 -2.85
C LYS A 596 9.18 -14.42 -2.37
N PRO A 597 10.23 -14.60 -3.20
CA PRO A 597 11.59 -14.23 -2.79
C PRO A 597 11.72 -12.80 -2.26
N GLU A 598 11.01 -11.83 -2.89
CA GLU A 598 11.11 -10.43 -2.55
C GLU A 598 10.11 -9.98 -1.47
N LEU A 599 8.98 -10.70 -1.30
CA LEU A 599 7.89 -10.27 -0.42
C LEU A 599 7.76 -11.15 0.83
N GLY A 600 8.49 -12.28 0.87
CA GLY A 600 8.35 -13.27 1.93
C GLY A 600 7.05 -14.07 1.84
N PRO A 601 6.57 -14.64 2.96
CA PRO A 601 5.36 -15.45 3.01
C PRO A 601 4.10 -14.57 2.93
N LEU A 602 3.18 -14.98 2.07
CA LEU A 602 1.90 -14.31 1.81
C LEU A 602 0.74 -15.28 2.02
N VAL A 603 -0.42 -14.75 2.40
CA VAL A 603 -1.71 -15.43 2.36
C VAL A 603 -2.62 -14.74 1.35
N MET A 604 -3.37 -15.54 0.58
CA MET A 604 -4.39 -15.14 -0.38
C MET A 604 -5.74 -15.73 0.03
N PHE A 605 -6.80 -14.96 -0.09
CA PHE A 605 -8.18 -15.40 0.12
C PHE A 605 -9.07 -14.85 -1.00
N GLY A 606 -10.07 -15.62 -1.43
CA GLY A 606 -10.99 -15.17 -2.48
C GLY A 606 -12.20 -16.08 -2.69
N SER A 607 -12.98 -15.77 -3.72
CA SER A 607 -14.07 -16.62 -4.19
C SER A 607 -13.51 -17.94 -4.72
N GLY A 608 -14.07 -19.08 -4.30
CA GLY A 608 -13.64 -20.42 -4.71
C GLY A 608 -14.29 -20.91 -5.99
N GLY A 609 -13.91 -22.11 -6.40
CA GLY A 609 -14.43 -22.77 -7.59
C GLY A 609 -14.08 -22.06 -8.90
N ILE A 610 -14.93 -22.17 -9.90
CA ILE A 610 -14.74 -21.57 -11.24
C ILE A 610 -14.75 -20.04 -11.28
N LEU A 611 -15.22 -19.40 -10.22
CA LEU A 611 -15.32 -17.92 -10.13
C LEU A 611 -13.95 -17.25 -9.95
N VAL A 612 -12.95 -17.94 -9.44
CA VAL A 612 -11.59 -17.39 -9.21
C VAL A 612 -10.99 -16.86 -10.51
N GLU A 613 -11.09 -17.62 -11.59
CA GLU A 613 -10.50 -17.28 -12.88
C GLU A 613 -11.25 -16.16 -13.61
N LEU A 614 -12.58 -16.11 -13.45
CA LEU A 614 -13.45 -15.16 -14.12
C LEU A 614 -13.43 -13.76 -13.47
N ILE A 615 -13.54 -13.70 -12.14
CA ILE A 615 -13.81 -12.44 -11.41
C ILE A 615 -12.54 -11.88 -10.77
N ARG A 616 -11.52 -12.73 -10.52
CA ARG A 616 -10.28 -12.38 -9.80
C ARG A 616 -10.57 -11.68 -8.46
N ASP A 617 -11.60 -12.14 -7.75
CA ASP A 617 -12.00 -11.63 -6.45
C ASP A 617 -11.08 -12.20 -5.36
N VAL A 618 -9.91 -11.60 -5.23
CA VAL A 618 -8.87 -12.05 -4.29
C VAL A 618 -8.30 -10.90 -3.48
N SER A 619 -7.97 -11.17 -2.22
CA SER A 619 -7.26 -10.29 -1.31
C SER A 619 -6.01 -10.98 -0.77
N TYR A 620 -4.98 -10.18 -0.43
CA TYR A 620 -3.68 -10.67 0.03
C TYR A 620 -3.27 -10.02 1.34
N ARG A 621 -2.49 -10.77 2.16
CA ARG A 621 -1.77 -10.21 3.32
C ARG A 621 -0.36 -10.79 3.39
N SER A 622 0.55 -10.00 3.95
CA SER A 622 1.86 -10.50 4.38
C SER A 622 1.72 -11.28 5.67
N LEU A 623 2.43 -12.40 5.79
CA LEU A 623 2.52 -13.14 7.04
C LEU A 623 3.77 -12.70 7.85
N PRO A 624 3.68 -12.68 9.19
CA PRO A 624 2.52 -13.08 10.01
C PRO A 624 1.37 -12.07 9.96
N ALA A 625 0.14 -12.56 9.85
CA ALA A 625 -1.08 -11.76 9.86
C ALA A 625 -1.91 -12.07 11.12
N GLY A 626 -2.42 -11.04 11.78
CA GLY A 626 -3.34 -11.21 12.91
C GLY A 626 -4.75 -11.60 12.45
N ARG A 627 -5.59 -12.13 13.39
CA ARG A 627 -6.97 -12.52 13.07
C ARG A 627 -7.77 -11.39 12.42
N GLU A 628 -7.56 -10.15 12.84
CA GLU A 628 -8.26 -8.99 12.27
C GLU A 628 -7.75 -8.64 10.86
N ASP A 629 -6.46 -8.85 10.56
CA ASP A 629 -5.94 -8.73 9.19
C ASP A 629 -6.64 -9.74 8.27
N LEU A 630 -6.80 -10.98 8.75
CA LEU A 630 -7.49 -12.05 8.02
C LEU A 630 -8.98 -11.74 7.85
N ALA A 631 -9.65 -11.25 8.91
CA ALA A 631 -11.04 -10.80 8.83
C ALA A 631 -11.19 -9.62 7.85
N GLY A 632 -10.25 -8.69 7.84
CA GLY A 632 -10.19 -7.59 6.88
C GLY A 632 -10.12 -8.09 5.43
N MET A 633 -9.25 -9.05 5.14
CA MET A 633 -9.13 -9.57 3.78
C MET A 633 -10.39 -10.33 3.32
N VAL A 634 -11.08 -11.04 4.23
CA VAL A 634 -12.37 -11.68 3.93
C VAL A 634 -13.42 -10.63 3.56
N ARG A 635 -13.51 -9.54 4.34
CA ARG A 635 -14.47 -8.44 4.10
C ARG A 635 -14.25 -7.69 2.79
N GLU A 636 -13.05 -7.71 2.25
CA GLU A 636 -12.68 -7.05 0.99
C GLU A 636 -13.19 -7.81 -0.25
N THR A 637 -13.57 -9.08 -0.12
CA THR A 637 -13.99 -9.92 -1.24
C THR A 637 -15.51 -9.91 -1.46
N LEU A 638 -15.93 -10.21 -2.67
CA LEU A 638 -17.35 -10.40 -3.02
C LEU A 638 -17.95 -11.62 -2.29
N SER A 639 -17.14 -12.66 -2.06
CA SER A 639 -17.54 -13.84 -1.28
C SER A 639 -18.06 -13.48 0.09
N TYR A 640 -17.59 -12.39 0.72
CA TYR A 640 -18.11 -11.94 2.01
C TYR A 640 -19.60 -11.60 1.97
N LYS A 641 -20.11 -11.08 0.83
CA LYS A 641 -21.55 -10.83 0.68
C LYS A 641 -22.36 -12.12 0.72
N LEU A 642 -21.82 -13.21 0.17
CA LEU A 642 -22.42 -14.54 0.24
C LEU A 642 -22.31 -15.11 1.66
N LEU A 643 -21.14 -14.97 2.28
CA LEU A 643 -20.88 -15.44 3.65
C LEU A 643 -21.76 -14.77 4.71
N ARG A 644 -22.23 -13.54 4.47
CA ARG A 644 -23.20 -12.86 5.36
C ARG A 644 -24.65 -13.35 5.22
N GLY A 645 -24.89 -14.25 4.29
CA GLY A 645 -26.23 -14.65 3.88
C GLY A 645 -26.77 -13.78 2.73
N PHE A 646 -27.14 -14.43 1.64
CA PHE A 646 -27.67 -13.77 0.46
C PHE A 646 -28.95 -14.44 -0.01
N ARG A 647 -30.03 -13.68 -0.19
CA ARG A 647 -31.39 -14.18 -0.50
C ARG A 647 -31.82 -15.19 0.57
N ASN A 648 -32.11 -16.44 0.19
CA ASN A 648 -32.57 -17.51 1.10
C ASN A 648 -31.44 -18.39 1.63
N GLN A 649 -30.16 -18.03 1.41
CA GLN A 649 -29.03 -18.79 1.94
C GLN A 649 -28.69 -18.28 3.35
N PRO A 650 -28.47 -19.18 4.32
CA PRO A 650 -28.07 -18.79 5.67
C PRO A 650 -26.66 -18.20 5.65
N ALA A 651 -26.34 -17.43 6.69
CA ALA A 651 -24.97 -16.94 6.88
C ALA A 651 -23.99 -18.11 7.10
N GLY A 652 -22.83 -18.06 6.49
CA GLY A 652 -21.76 -19.02 6.64
C GLY A 652 -20.99 -18.83 7.96
N ASP A 653 -20.27 -19.85 8.36
CA ASP A 653 -19.43 -19.86 9.57
C ASP A 653 -18.13 -19.10 9.35
N VAL A 654 -18.22 -17.77 9.36
CA VAL A 654 -17.07 -16.88 9.21
C VAL A 654 -16.04 -17.05 10.33
N GLU A 655 -16.48 -17.30 11.56
CA GLU A 655 -15.57 -17.54 12.68
C GLU A 655 -14.78 -18.84 12.50
N GLY A 656 -15.43 -19.91 12.08
CA GLY A 656 -14.76 -21.17 11.71
C GLY A 656 -13.79 -21.01 10.54
N LEU A 657 -14.11 -20.15 9.56
CA LEU A 657 -13.21 -19.82 8.47
C LEU A 657 -11.95 -19.07 8.98
N LEU A 658 -12.11 -18.07 9.84
CA LEU A 658 -11.00 -17.34 10.43
C LEU A 658 -10.13 -18.22 11.34
N ASP A 659 -10.71 -19.20 12.03
CA ASP A 659 -9.96 -20.18 12.79
C ASP A 659 -9.09 -21.03 11.86
N LEU A 660 -9.64 -21.56 10.77
CA LEU A 660 -8.88 -22.34 9.78
C LEU A 660 -7.77 -21.50 9.14
N MET A 661 -8.06 -20.24 8.76
CA MET A 661 -7.06 -19.33 8.18
C MET A 661 -5.90 -19.07 9.16
N THR A 662 -6.20 -18.89 10.44
CA THR A 662 -5.20 -18.67 11.50
C THR A 662 -4.31 -19.89 11.70
N GLU A 663 -4.90 -21.08 11.80
CA GLU A 663 -4.18 -22.35 11.95
C GLU A 663 -3.30 -22.65 10.74
N ALA A 664 -3.84 -22.50 9.53
CA ALA A 664 -3.09 -22.73 8.30
C ALA A 664 -1.94 -21.72 8.12
N SER A 665 -2.13 -20.45 8.54
CA SER A 665 -1.07 -19.43 8.55
C SER A 665 0.08 -19.81 9.49
N ALA A 666 -0.25 -20.24 10.70
CA ALA A 666 0.74 -20.67 11.69
C ALA A 666 1.50 -21.91 11.22
N LEU A 667 0.79 -22.89 10.66
CA LEU A 667 1.38 -24.09 10.08
C LEU A 667 2.34 -23.76 8.91
N PHE A 668 1.93 -22.90 7.99
CA PHE A 668 2.76 -22.49 6.86
C PHE A 668 4.03 -21.76 7.32
N LEU A 669 3.93 -20.88 8.33
CA LEU A 669 5.08 -20.18 8.91
C LEU A 669 6.06 -21.12 9.61
N ALA A 670 5.56 -22.10 10.37
CA ALA A 670 6.37 -23.07 11.08
C ALA A 670 7.16 -24.01 10.14
N ASN A 671 6.74 -24.10 8.86
CA ASN A 671 7.31 -25.02 7.89
C ASN A 671 7.90 -24.29 6.66
N PRO A 672 9.14 -23.73 6.76
CA PRO A 672 9.76 -22.93 5.69
C PRO A 672 9.97 -23.68 4.37
N TRP A 673 9.95 -25.02 4.39
CA TRP A 673 10.07 -25.86 3.21
C TRP A 673 8.82 -25.86 2.32
N MET A 674 7.64 -25.46 2.86
CA MET A 674 6.43 -25.27 2.08
C MET A 674 6.58 -24.01 1.21
N LYS A 675 6.66 -24.17 -0.11
CA LYS A 675 6.71 -23.05 -1.06
C LYS A 675 5.33 -22.50 -1.37
N GLU A 676 4.37 -23.44 -1.53
CA GLU A 676 2.98 -23.14 -1.80
C GLU A 676 2.07 -24.13 -1.09
N LEU A 677 0.98 -23.62 -0.53
CA LEU A 677 -0.11 -24.40 0.07
C LEU A 677 -1.42 -23.75 -0.36
N GLU A 678 -2.27 -24.47 -1.08
CA GLU A 678 -3.55 -23.99 -1.57
C GLU A 678 -4.68 -24.94 -1.19
N PHE A 679 -5.80 -24.37 -0.79
CA PHE A 679 -7.07 -25.06 -0.56
C PHE A 679 -8.11 -24.48 -1.51
N ASN A 680 -8.59 -25.29 -2.47
CA ASN A 680 -9.56 -24.85 -3.48
C ASN A 680 -10.44 -26.00 -3.98
N PRO A 681 -11.73 -26.06 -3.53
CA PRO A 681 -12.37 -25.11 -2.62
C PRO A 681 -12.26 -25.46 -1.11
N ILE A 682 -12.48 -24.46 -0.29
CA ILE A 682 -12.94 -24.62 1.09
C ILE A 682 -14.46 -24.40 1.07
N VAL A 683 -15.23 -25.29 1.63
CA VAL A 683 -16.67 -25.14 1.83
C VAL A 683 -16.93 -24.55 3.21
N VAL A 684 -17.52 -23.36 3.24
CA VAL A 684 -17.99 -22.71 4.46
C VAL A 684 -19.44 -23.10 4.70
N LEU A 685 -19.69 -23.88 5.74
CA LEU A 685 -21.02 -24.35 6.13
C LEU A 685 -21.80 -23.24 6.87
N PRO A 686 -23.10 -23.42 7.11
CA PRO A 686 -23.89 -22.47 7.91
C PRO A 686 -23.25 -22.20 9.28
N ALA A 687 -23.49 -21.02 9.84
CA ALA A 687 -22.92 -20.57 11.10
C ALA A 687 -22.96 -21.64 12.22
N GLY A 688 -21.84 -21.87 12.89
CA GLY A 688 -21.64 -22.87 13.92
C GLY A 688 -21.40 -24.31 13.42
N ARG A 689 -21.40 -24.56 12.09
CA ARG A 689 -21.15 -25.89 11.50
C ARG A 689 -19.72 -26.09 10.99
N GLY A 690 -18.91 -25.05 11.05
CA GLY A 690 -17.51 -25.06 10.68
C GLY A 690 -17.27 -24.97 9.17
N VAL A 691 -16.06 -25.35 8.78
CA VAL A 691 -15.57 -25.30 7.40
C VAL A 691 -14.91 -26.64 7.03
N ARG A 692 -14.81 -26.93 5.72
CA ARG A 692 -14.13 -28.12 5.21
C ARG A 692 -13.26 -27.78 4.01
N ALA A 693 -11.96 -28.06 4.11
CA ALA A 693 -11.05 -27.95 2.97
C ALA A 693 -11.17 -29.21 2.11
N LEU A 694 -11.72 -29.09 0.89
CA LEU A 694 -12.01 -30.22 0.04
C LEU A 694 -10.82 -30.68 -0.78
N ASP A 695 -10.08 -29.75 -1.37
CA ASP A 695 -8.88 -30.04 -2.16
C ASP A 695 -7.69 -29.28 -1.62
N VAL A 696 -6.51 -29.89 -1.71
CA VAL A 696 -5.25 -29.29 -1.26
C VAL A 696 -4.14 -29.53 -2.26
N VAL A 697 -3.38 -28.49 -2.55
CA VAL A 697 -2.12 -28.50 -3.29
C VAL A 697 -1.01 -28.08 -2.35
N LEU A 698 0.05 -28.87 -2.25
CA LEU A 698 1.22 -28.57 -1.42
C LEU A 698 2.50 -28.82 -2.23
N THR A 699 3.33 -27.77 -2.37
CA THR A 699 4.63 -27.82 -3.04
C THR A 699 5.77 -27.53 -2.08
N THR A 700 6.94 -28.17 -2.32
CA THR A 700 8.14 -28.09 -1.49
C THR A 700 9.28 -27.37 -2.18
#